data_e8aa801788efdd30063f2eea15d99573
#
_entry.id   e8aa801788efdd30063f2eea15d99573
#
_cell.length_a   1.000
_cell.length_b   1.000
_cell.length_c   1.000
_cell.angle_alpha   90.00
_cell.angle_beta   90.00
_cell.angle_gamma   90.00
#
_symmetry.space_group_name_H-M   'P 1'
#
loop_
_entity.id
_entity.type
_entity.pdbx_description
1 polymer ?
#
loop_
_entity_poly.entity_id
_entity_poly.type
_entity_poly.pdbx_seq_one_letter_code
_entity_poly.pdbx_strand_id
1 'polypeptide(L)'
;MISKLLFALIVSAACQTYAAETNSAAPTAQLGVVNGGFEDGSLKGWKDWRLRRATLSTNAFAGRYAVALGPERAMCSQNAPILPDSRYRLSAQVRTEAGAEEVQLIASGYGGAKLSVSSALTAYTPVSLEFVSAHTAKELVITLIHPGGSGSGYVDDVQLTRLGDAPPPVVQEFMPFTPRTIEEEGGAAQQPDETLAWFQDAKFGIFIHWGVYSSMPEGSEWVMHQQAYPPEVYRNRAEDPTNGFTAANYNPADWAKLAKAAGMKYMVLTTRHHDGYALFDSRHENSWTAVKHLKRDLIREYVDAVRQAGLHVGLYYSPMSWRYPGYYDVTGDNMKPNVWGYQSSPTNKENARLMKEEVYEQVTRLFSNYGPIEYLFWDGGWLGQTVDRDLEDRFWDTGMFQNTKNEWPIAKKYTVADRATGQPLGIMGLTRHYQPRLLVNERFGWIGDIHAEEGGAAMAGPVRLQPTEKCMSLMKGGWGYRPNMPVVPFNDVIVYLSDCTVRNVNYLLNIAPDREGIIPANQREVLEQVGRWMDKVGDAIHGTRGGPWQPQFGEYGFSHRDNNIYAHIFAGYRDRATGTFRTQSIGTNSVKSIKDLYTGKPLAWKLNDDKTISIRDVDYTVNPAVTILEITLNENIELRKL
;
A
#
# COMPACT_ATOMS: atom_id res chain seq x y z
N MET A 1 26.71 -8.49 -0.62
CA MET A 1 26.97 -8.64 -2.07
C MET A 1 26.66 -10.05 -2.61
N ILE A 2 26.19 -10.99 -1.79
CA ILE A 2 25.87 -12.39 -2.20
C ILE A 2 24.35 -12.66 -2.24
N SER A 3 23.53 -11.82 -1.63
CA SER A 3 22.07 -11.99 -1.55
C SER A 3 21.28 -11.53 -2.78
N LYS A 4 21.86 -10.72 -3.67
CA LYS A 4 21.17 -10.22 -4.89
C LYS A 4 21.19 -11.19 -6.09
N LEU A 5 21.94 -12.30 -6.02
CA LEU A 5 22.03 -13.25 -7.14
C LEU A 5 21.04 -14.43 -7.09
N LEU A 6 20.36 -14.66 -5.97
CA LEU A 6 19.46 -15.82 -5.86
C LEU A 6 18.02 -15.53 -6.32
N PHE A 7 17.61 -14.28 -6.40
CA PHE A 7 16.24 -13.93 -6.82
C PHE A 7 16.03 -13.92 -8.35
N ALA A 8 17.12 -13.83 -9.11
CA ALA A 8 17.07 -13.86 -10.58
C ALA A 8 16.95 -15.27 -11.19
N LEU A 9 17.20 -16.33 -10.40
CA LEU A 9 17.28 -17.69 -10.94
C LEU A 9 15.96 -18.50 -10.84
N ILE A 10 14.99 -18.08 -10.06
CA ILE A 10 13.71 -18.85 -9.90
C ILE A 10 12.65 -18.43 -10.94
N VAL A 11 12.74 -17.25 -11.51
CA VAL A 11 11.84 -16.80 -12.59
C VAL A 11 12.29 -17.32 -13.99
N SER A 12 13.54 -17.78 -14.11
CA SER A 12 14.12 -18.25 -15.38
C SER A 12 13.77 -19.70 -15.75
N ALA A 13 13.28 -20.52 -14.81
CA ALA A 13 13.07 -21.96 -15.05
C ALA A 13 11.73 -22.32 -15.72
N ALA A 14 10.78 -21.40 -15.84
CA ALA A 14 9.47 -21.63 -16.49
C ALA A 14 9.41 -21.15 -17.95
N CYS A 15 10.48 -20.62 -18.52
CA CYS A 15 10.48 -20.03 -19.87
C CYS A 15 11.42 -20.70 -20.88
N GLN A 16 12.03 -21.83 -20.54
CA GLN A 16 13.00 -22.51 -21.43
C GLN A 16 12.52 -23.84 -21.99
N THR A 17 11.44 -23.87 -22.74
CA THR A 17 11.29 -24.86 -23.83
C THR A 17 10.20 -24.41 -24.82
N TYR A 18 10.52 -23.49 -25.68
CA TYR A 18 9.89 -23.44 -27.02
C TYR A 18 10.91 -22.90 -28.02
N ALA A 19 11.53 -23.82 -28.74
CA ALA A 19 12.36 -23.51 -29.90
C ALA A 19 11.49 -23.17 -31.12
N ALA A 20 11.85 -22.08 -31.75
CA ALA A 20 11.62 -21.61 -33.08
C ALA A 20 10.77 -22.44 -34.07
N GLU A 21 9.61 -21.93 -34.40
CA GLU A 21 9.11 -22.02 -35.77
C GLU A 21 9.03 -20.61 -36.36
N THR A 22 9.81 -20.41 -37.41
CA THR A 22 9.87 -19.18 -38.21
C THR A 22 8.61 -19.05 -39.04
N ASN A 23 7.65 -18.22 -38.62
CA ASN A 23 6.67 -17.64 -39.52
C ASN A 23 6.85 -16.13 -39.55
N SER A 24 7.13 -15.60 -40.73
CA SER A 24 7.23 -14.18 -41.02
C SER A 24 5.89 -13.48 -40.76
N ALA A 25 5.70 -12.96 -39.56
CA ALA A 25 4.56 -12.12 -39.24
C ALA A 25 4.81 -10.69 -39.77
N ALA A 26 3.78 -10.13 -40.41
CA ALA A 26 3.73 -8.72 -40.79
C ALA A 26 4.04 -7.80 -39.61
N PRO A 27 4.61 -6.60 -39.82
CA PRO A 27 4.99 -5.69 -38.76
C PRO A 27 3.78 -5.39 -37.88
N THR A 28 3.84 -5.79 -36.60
CA THR A 28 2.79 -5.55 -35.60
C THR A 28 2.75 -4.04 -35.33
N ALA A 29 1.57 -3.45 -35.47
CA ALA A 29 1.35 -2.04 -35.21
C ALA A 29 1.75 -1.68 -33.78
N GLN A 30 2.50 -0.58 -33.62
CA GLN A 30 2.83 0.01 -32.32
C GLN A 30 1.53 0.40 -31.61
N LEU A 31 1.25 -0.20 -30.45
CA LEU A 31 0.05 0.04 -29.69
C LEU A 31 0.37 0.95 -28.49
N GLY A 32 -0.29 2.09 -28.45
CA GLY A 32 -0.58 2.80 -27.21
C GLY A 32 0.49 3.69 -26.57
N VAL A 33 1.77 3.63 -26.91
CA VAL A 33 2.77 4.57 -26.37
C VAL A 33 2.72 5.88 -27.14
N VAL A 34 2.42 6.96 -26.43
CA VAL A 34 2.43 8.31 -27.00
C VAL A 34 3.81 8.91 -26.77
N ASN A 35 4.42 9.44 -27.84
CA ASN A 35 5.70 10.14 -27.76
C ASN A 35 6.79 9.33 -27.04
N GLY A 36 6.96 8.06 -27.42
CA GLY A 36 7.95 7.17 -26.80
C GLY A 36 9.42 7.51 -27.14
N GLY A 37 9.66 8.18 -28.26
CA GLY A 37 10.95 8.75 -28.67
C GLY A 37 11.11 10.22 -28.32
N PHE A 38 10.14 10.85 -27.65
CA PHE A 38 10.16 12.26 -27.18
C PHE A 38 10.34 13.31 -28.30
N GLU A 39 10.19 12.93 -29.57
CA GLU A 39 10.53 13.74 -30.75
C GLU A 39 9.55 14.90 -31.03
N ASP A 40 8.43 14.98 -30.31
CA ASP A 40 7.56 16.17 -30.34
C ASP A 40 8.12 17.35 -29.53
N GLY A 41 9.29 17.20 -28.91
CA GLY A 41 9.93 18.25 -28.11
C GLY A 41 9.23 18.54 -26.78
N SER A 42 8.46 17.58 -26.25
CA SER A 42 7.75 17.71 -24.98
C SER A 42 7.67 16.38 -24.23
N LEU A 43 7.20 16.40 -22.98
CA LEU A 43 6.82 15.21 -22.21
C LEU A 43 5.32 14.87 -22.38
N LYS A 44 4.71 15.22 -23.52
CA LYS A 44 3.30 14.95 -23.79
C LYS A 44 2.99 13.46 -23.66
N GLY A 45 1.94 13.13 -22.88
CA GLY A 45 1.55 11.75 -22.60
C GLY A 45 2.24 11.15 -21.37
N TRP A 46 3.37 11.71 -20.94
CA TRP A 46 4.12 11.28 -19.78
C TRP A 46 3.80 12.15 -18.56
N LYS A 47 3.42 11.54 -17.46
CA LYS A 47 3.13 12.20 -16.18
C LYS A 47 4.39 12.18 -15.32
N ASP A 48 4.89 13.35 -14.95
CA ASP A 48 5.93 13.49 -13.95
C ASP A 48 5.29 13.47 -12.55
N TRP A 49 5.60 12.46 -11.76
CA TRP A 49 5.05 12.27 -10.44
C TRP A 49 5.81 13.08 -9.39
N ARG A 50 5.25 14.24 -9.01
CA ARG A 50 5.60 15.06 -7.83
C ARG A 50 7.01 15.67 -7.77
N LEU A 51 7.99 15.20 -8.51
CA LEU A 51 9.38 15.61 -8.34
C LEU A 51 9.91 16.53 -9.45
N ARG A 52 9.19 16.72 -10.55
CA ARG A 52 9.55 17.56 -11.72
C ARG A 52 11.02 17.43 -12.15
N ARG A 53 11.55 16.22 -12.07
CA ARG A 53 12.95 15.90 -12.40
C ARG A 53 13.09 15.13 -13.70
N ALA A 54 11.97 14.81 -14.36
CA ALA A 54 11.97 14.35 -15.72
C ALA A 54 11.99 15.57 -16.66
N THR A 55 13.00 15.67 -17.49
CA THR A 55 13.20 16.79 -18.43
C THR A 55 13.55 16.27 -19.82
N LEU A 56 13.36 17.07 -20.84
CA LEU A 56 13.89 16.76 -22.16
C LEU A 56 15.40 16.99 -22.23
N SER A 57 16.09 16.09 -22.93
CA SER A 57 17.52 16.17 -23.21
C SER A 57 17.77 15.95 -24.71
N THR A 58 18.79 16.59 -25.23
CA THR A 58 19.30 16.32 -26.58
C THR A 58 20.31 15.15 -26.61
N ASN A 59 20.53 14.51 -25.46
CA ASN A 59 21.35 13.31 -25.38
C ASN A 59 20.52 12.08 -25.73
N ALA A 60 20.08 11.98 -26.96
CA ALA A 60 19.17 10.97 -27.48
C ALA A 60 19.90 9.73 -28.03
N PHE A 61 19.24 8.58 -28.01
CA PHE A 61 19.65 7.37 -28.72
C PHE A 61 19.37 7.53 -30.22
N ALA A 62 18.18 8.00 -30.56
CA ALA A 62 17.74 8.25 -31.93
C ALA A 62 17.04 9.60 -32.00
N GLY A 63 16.99 10.21 -33.15
CA GLY A 63 16.34 11.50 -33.34
C GLY A 63 17.04 12.65 -32.63
N ARG A 64 16.25 13.50 -31.98
CA ARG A 64 16.74 14.74 -31.37
C ARG A 64 16.62 14.74 -29.85
N TYR A 65 15.63 14.03 -29.26
CA TYR A 65 15.27 14.15 -27.87
C TYR A 65 15.18 12.79 -27.17
N ALA A 66 15.50 12.78 -25.89
CA ALA A 66 15.26 11.71 -24.94
C ALA A 66 14.71 12.30 -23.65
N VAL A 67 14.15 11.49 -22.76
CA VAL A 67 13.88 11.93 -21.40
C VAL A 67 15.12 11.75 -20.53
N ALA A 68 15.50 12.80 -19.80
CA ALA A 68 16.49 12.77 -18.74
C ALA A 68 15.79 12.67 -17.38
N LEU A 69 16.24 11.75 -16.53
CA LEU A 69 15.77 11.49 -15.20
C LEU A 69 16.89 11.77 -14.18
N GLY A 70 16.68 12.68 -13.28
CA GLY A 70 17.67 12.95 -12.24
C GLY A 70 18.44 14.25 -12.40
N PRO A 71 19.60 14.40 -11.69
CA PRO A 71 20.44 13.37 -11.03
C PRO A 71 19.87 12.72 -9.77
N GLU A 72 18.98 13.37 -9.07
CA GLU A 72 18.30 12.76 -7.93
C GLU A 72 17.19 11.80 -8.40
N ARG A 73 16.52 11.14 -7.45
CA ARG A 73 15.40 10.25 -7.79
C ARG A 73 14.38 10.97 -8.67
N ALA A 74 14.13 10.40 -9.84
CA ALA A 74 13.19 10.91 -10.82
C ALA A 74 12.32 9.79 -11.39
N MET A 75 11.08 10.12 -11.74
CA MET A 75 10.14 9.16 -12.26
C MET A 75 9.14 9.85 -13.19
N CYS A 76 8.85 9.23 -14.33
CA CYS A 76 7.68 9.58 -15.12
C CYS A 76 6.93 8.32 -15.57
N SER A 77 5.64 8.46 -15.86
CA SER A 77 4.81 7.33 -16.26
C SER A 77 3.81 7.68 -17.34
N GLN A 78 3.35 6.65 -18.05
CA GLN A 78 2.29 6.74 -19.05
C GLN A 78 1.35 5.54 -18.93
N ASN A 79 0.05 5.77 -19.10
CA ASN A 79 -0.93 4.71 -19.29
C ASN A 79 -1.10 4.48 -20.79
N ALA A 80 -0.84 3.26 -21.25
CA ALA A 80 -0.95 2.83 -22.64
C ALA A 80 -2.11 1.84 -22.80
N PRO A 81 -3.05 2.04 -23.75
CA PRO A 81 -4.10 1.06 -24.03
C PRO A 81 -3.53 -0.27 -24.49
N ILE A 82 -4.08 -1.37 -24.00
CA ILE A 82 -3.75 -2.74 -24.39
C ILE A 82 -5.04 -3.54 -24.65
N LEU A 83 -4.91 -4.59 -25.48
CA LEU A 83 -5.97 -5.58 -25.65
C LEU A 83 -5.87 -6.64 -24.55
N PRO A 84 -6.97 -7.18 -24.07
CA PRO A 84 -6.96 -8.33 -23.17
C PRO A 84 -6.44 -9.59 -23.86
N ASP A 85 -6.11 -10.62 -23.08
CA ASP A 85 -5.67 -11.94 -23.53
C ASP A 85 -4.61 -11.86 -24.64
N SER A 86 -3.61 -11.00 -24.49
CA SER A 86 -2.61 -10.71 -25.52
C SER A 86 -1.18 -10.69 -24.95
N ARG A 87 -0.22 -11.12 -25.76
CA ARG A 87 1.21 -11.06 -25.44
C ARG A 87 1.79 -9.74 -25.92
N TYR A 88 2.61 -9.13 -25.09
CA TYR A 88 3.27 -7.86 -25.37
C TYR A 88 4.76 -7.90 -25.04
N ARG A 89 5.52 -7.08 -25.77
CA ARG A 89 6.87 -6.66 -25.42
C ARG A 89 6.87 -5.16 -25.20
N LEU A 90 7.34 -4.73 -24.03
CA LEU A 90 7.68 -3.34 -23.74
C LEU A 90 9.21 -3.22 -23.80
N SER A 91 9.73 -2.28 -24.58
CA SER A 91 11.17 -2.05 -24.72
C SER A 91 11.52 -0.58 -24.66
N ALA A 92 12.76 -0.27 -24.33
CA ALA A 92 13.33 1.09 -24.36
C ALA A 92 14.84 1.03 -24.55
N GLN A 93 15.43 2.16 -24.97
CA GLN A 93 16.86 2.40 -24.91
C GLN A 93 17.18 3.20 -23.64
N VAL A 94 18.06 2.68 -22.80
CA VAL A 94 18.41 3.33 -21.52
C VAL A 94 19.91 3.47 -21.36
N ARG A 95 20.35 4.53 -20.70
CA ARG A 95 21.74 4.74 -20.29
C ARG A 95 21.82 5.57 -19.00
N THR A 96 22.96 5.55 -18.34
CA THR A 96 23.27 6.38 -17.18
C THR A 96 24.47 7.28 -17.42
N GLU A 97 24.63 8.30 -16.59
CA GLU A 97 25.91 9.03 -16.44
C GLU A 97 26.75 8.40 -15.33
N ALA A 98 28.04 8.76 -15.30
CA ALA A 98 28.91 8.34 -14.21
C ALA A 98 28.38 8.86 -12.87
N GLY A 99 28.32 7.98 -11.87
CA GLY A 99 27.76 8.31 -10.54
C GLY A 99 26.23 8.21 -10.44
N ALA A 100 25.52 7.92 -11.52
CA ALA A 100 24.11 7.57 -11.49
C ALA A 100 23.92 6.11 -11.07
N GLU A 101 22.81 5.84 -10.39
CA GLU A 101 22.32 4.49 -10.20
C GLU A 101 21.72 3.95 -11.52
N GLU A 102 21.06 2.82 -11.46
CA GLU A 102 20.41 2.22 -12.64
C GLU A 102 19.21 3.03 -13.14
N VAL A 103 18.87 2.87 -14.41
CA VAL A 103 17.56 3.29 -14.96
C VAL A 103 16.68 2.06 -15.07
N GLN A 104 15.44 2.15 -14.59
CA GLN A 104 14.46 1.07 -14.59
C GLN A 104 13.31 1.36 -15.56
N LEU A 105 12.96 0.35 -16.37
CA LEU A 105 11.71 0.28 -17.14
C LEU A 105 10.77 -0.68 -16.43
N ILE A 106 9.56 -0.24 -16.11
CA ILE A 106 8.59 -0.99 -15.33
C ILE A 106 7.27 -1.12 -16.08
N ALA A 107 6.71 -2.34 -16.06
CA ALA A 107 5.37 -2.66 -16.55
C ALA A 107 4.46 -3.07 -15.38
N SER A 108 3.29 -2.44 -15.27
CA SER A 108 2.26 -2.79 -14.29
C SER A 108 0.84 -2.48 -14.82
N GLY A 109 -0.22 -2.82 -14.08
CA GLY A 109 -1.61 -2.54 -14.50
C GLY A 109 -2.19 -3.50 -15.53
N TYR A 110 -1.40 -4.36 -16.15
CA TYR A 110 -1.82 -5.34 -17.15
C TYR A 110 -2.49 -6.60 -16.55
N GLY A 111 -2.65 -6.64 -15.23
CA GLY A 111 -3.28 -7.74 -14.48
C GLY A 111 -2.33 -8.79 -13.94
N GLY A 112 -1.05 -8.75 -14.30
CA GLY A 112 0.00 -9.59 -13.75
C GLY A 112 0.84 -8.89 -12.66
N ALA A 113 1.87 -9.57 -12.18
CA ALA A 113 2.84 -9.01 -11.25
C ALA A 113 3.57 -7.81 -11.89
N LYS A 114 3.96 -6.83 -11.08
CA LYS A 114 4.82 -5.74 -11.52
C LYS A 114 6.15 -6.32 -12.05
N LEU A 115 6.50 -6.02 -13.29
CA LEU A 115 7.76 -6.40 -13.89
C LEU A 115 8.68 -5.19 -13.99
N SER A 116 10.00 -5.43 -13.84
CA SER A 116 11.02 -4.39 -14.02
C SER A 116 12.26 -4.96 -14.68
N VAL A 117 12.90 -4.14 -15.49
CA VAL A 117 14.23 -4.37 -16.04
C VAL A 117 15.03 -3.10 -15.92
N SER A 118 16.33 -3.20 -15.67
CA SER A 118 17.19 -2.04 -15.45
C SER A 118 18.54 -2.16 -16.15
N SER A 119 19.21 -1.02 -16.31
CA SER A 119 20.61 -0.94 -16.75
C SER A 119 21.30 0.23 -16.06
N ALA A 120 22.56 0.01 -15.67
CA ALA A 120 23.47 1.03 -15.12
C ALA A 120 24.61 1.36 -16.11
N LEU A 121 24.49 0.97 -17.39
CA LEU A 121 25.53 1.19 -18.39
C LEU A 121 25.51 2.64 -18.88
N THR A 122 26.69 3.19 -19.10
CA THR A 122 26.86 4.57 -19.59
C THR A 122 26.63 4.73 -21.10
N ALA A 123 26.61 3.64 -21.85
CA ALA A 123 26.17 3.61 -23.24
C ALA A 123 24.70 3.22 -23.32
N TYR A 124 23.97 3.74 -24.30
CA TYR A 124 22.61 3.30 -24.57
C TYR A 124 22.55 1.79 -24.77
N THR A 125 21.67 1.16 -24.02
CA THR A 125 21.51 -0.30 -23.98
C THR A 125 20.02 -0.62 -24.10
N PRO A 126 19.62 -1.54 -25.00
CA PRO A 126 18.25 -1.98 -25.11
C PRO A 126 17.84 -2.78 -23.86
N VAL A 127 16.70 -2.44 -23.30
CA VAL A 127 16.03 -3.21 -22.23
C VAL A 127 14.63 -3.60 -22.68
N SER A 128 14.14 -4.77 -22.28
CA SER A 128 12.79 -5.20 -22.63
C SER A 128 12.17 -6.13 -21.60
N LEU A 129 10.83 -6.11 -21.55
CA LEU A 129 9.97 -6.96 -20.74
C LEU A 129 8.92 -7.61 -21.63
N GLU A 130 8.62 -8.88 -21.42
CA GLU A 130 7.47 -9.55 -22.03
C GLU A 130 6.43 -9.89 -20.97
N PHE A 131 5.16 -9.73 -21.33
CA PHE A 131 4.05 -10.04 -20.43
C PHE A 131 2.81 -10.47 -21.22
N VAL A 132 1.87 -11.09 -20.50
CA VAL A 132 0.53 -11.45 -20.99
C VAL A 132 -0.47 -10.58 -20.27
N SER A 133 -1.31 -9.85 -21.01
CA SER A 133 -2.41 -9.08 -20.42
C SER A 133 -3.52 -9.99 -19.94
N ALA A 134 -4.08 -9.70 -18.78
CA ALA A 134 -5.22 -10.42 -18.25
C ALA A 134 -6.49 -10.16 -19.09
N HIS A 135 -7.48 -11.05 -18.98
CA HIS A 135 -8.76 -10.97 -19.69
C HIS A 135 -9.50 -9.64 -19.45
N THR A 136 -9.38 -9.08 -18.27
CA THR A 136 -10.04 -7.81 -17.90
C THR A 136 -9.12 -6.58 -18.01
N ALA A 137 -7.86 -6.76 -18.38
CA ALA A 137 -6.91 -5.67 -18.52
C ALA A 137 -7.22 -4.80 -19.75
N LYS A 138 -7.21 -3.47 -19.56
CA LYS A 138 -7.49 -2.49 -20.62
C LYS A 138 -6.33 -1.53 -20.85
N GLU A 139 -5.42 -1.44 -19.90
CA GLU A 139 -4.27 -0.53 -19.96
C GLU A 139 -3.04 -1.13 -19.30
N LEU A 140 -1.89 -0.66 -19.74
CA LEU A 140 -0.58 -0.89 -19.16
C LEU A 140 -0.11 0.41 -18.54
N VAL A 141 0.40 0.37 -17.33
CA VAL A 141 1.14 1.48 -16.73
C VAL A 141 2.62 1.26 -16.99
N ILE A 142 3.20 2.13 -17.80
CA ILE A 142 4.64 2.16 -18.08
C ILE A 142 5.25 3.18 -17.12
N THR A 143 6.30 2.78 -16.39
CA THR A 143 7.00 3.70 -15.51
C THR A 143 8.50 3.65 -15.79
N LEU A 144 9.10 4.83 -15.90
CA LEU A 144 10.54 5.04 -16.04
C LEU A 144 11.02 5.62 -14.71
N ILE A 145 12.00 4.98 -14.08
CA ILE A 145 12.54 5.39 -12.78
C ILE A 145 14.06 5.46 -12.83
N HIS A 146 14.59 6.52 -12.26
CA HIS A 146 15.97 6.62 -11.83
C HIS A 146 15.98 6.76 -10.30
N PRO A 147 16.52 5.80 -9.55
CA PRO A 147 16.48 5.81 -8.07
C PRO A 147 17.25 6.99 -7.45
N GLY A 148 18.30 7.47 -8.11
CA GLY A 148 19.12 8.59 -7.68
C GLY A 148 20.59 8.43 -8.02
N GLY A 149 21.44 9.26 -7.37
CA GLY A 149 22.87 9.29 -7.60
C GLY A 149 23.37 10.71 -7.89
N SER A 150 24.65 10.85 -8.24
CA SER A 150 25.23 12.15 -8.64
C SER A 150 25.12 12.44 -10.16
N GLY A 151 24.73 11.45 -10.95
CA GLY A 151 24.51 11.55 -12.40
C GLY A 151 23.04 11.28 -12.78
N SER A 152 22.67 11.62 -14.01
CA SER A 152 21.32 11.43 -14.56
C SER A 152 21.20 10.10 -15.33
N GLY A 153 19.98 9.57 -15.37
CA GLY A 153 19.56 8.50 -16.26
C GLY A 153 18.87 9.05 -17.51
N TYR A 154 18.95 8.34 -18.62
CA TYR A 154 18.30 8.71 -19.89
C TYR A 154 17.51 7.54 -20.44
N VAL A 155 16.33 7.84 -20.97
CA VAL A 155 15.48 6.86 -21.65
C VAL A 155 15.02 7.42 -22.98
N ASP A 156 15.03 6.56 -23.99
CA ASP A 156 14.58 6.88 -25.33
C ASP A 156 13.93 5.67 -26.00
N ASP A 157 13.25 5.89 -27.12
CA ASP A 157 12.65 4.86 -27.96
C ASP A 157 11.81 3.83 -27.17
N VAL A 158 10.90 4.32 -26.33
CA VAL A 158 9.98 3.47 -25.57
C VAL A 158 8.90 2.92 -26.52
N GLN A 159 8.86 1.60 -26.67
CA GLN A 159 7.95 0.91 -27.59
C GLN A 159 7.13 -0.15 -26.88
N LEU A 160 5.86 -0.26 -27.25
CA LEU A 160 4.96 -1.35 -26.83
C LEU A 160 4.53 -2.11 -28.09
N THR A 161 4.94 -3.36 -28.21
CA THR A 161 4.64 -4.22 -29.35
C THR A 161 3.76 -5.39 -28.94
N ARG A 162 2.63 -5.58 -29.60
CA ARG A 162 1.81 -6.78 -29.44
C ARG A 162 2.46 -7.94 -30.19
N LEU A 163 2.70 -9.07 -29.51
CA LEU A 163 3.35 -10.26 -30.07
C LEU A 163 2.34 -11.32 -30.56
N GLY A 164 1.05 -11.15 -30.24
CA GLY A 164 -0.01 -12.07 -30.59
C GLY A 164 -0.98 -12.31 -29.44
N ASP A 165 -1.82 -13.34 -29.57
CA ASP A 165 -2.78 -13.73 -28.54
C ASP A 165 -2.08 -14.45 -27.38
N ALA A 166 -2.70 -14.39 -26.20
CA ALA A 166 -2.25 -15.15 -25.04
C ALA A 166 -2.35 -16.66 -25.30
N PRO A 167 -1.45 -17.47 -24.73
CA PRO A 167 -1.64 -18.92 -24.74
C PRO A 167 -2.91 -19.28 -23.95
N PRO A 168 -3.55 -20.43 -24.26
CA PRO A 168 -4.68 -20.91 -23.48
C PRO A 168 -4.32 -20.99 -21.98
N PRO A 169 -5.27 -20.67 -21.07
CA PRO A 169 -5.04 -20.80 -19.64
C PRO A 169 -4.65 -22.24 -19.27
N VAL A 170 -3.59 -22.40 -18.51
CA VAL A 170 -3.17 -23.69 -17.99
C VAL A 170 -3.93 -23.98 -16.69
N VAL A 171 -4.44 -25.19 -16.54
CA VAL A 171 -5.05 -25.65 -15.28
C VAL A 171 -3.96 -25.72 -14.21
N GLN A 172 -4.19 -24.98 -13.12
CA GLN A 172 -3.26 -24.95 -12.00
C GLN A 172 -3.45 -26.18 -11.10
N GLU A 173 -2.36 -26.68 -10.57
CA GLU A 173 -2.39 -27.72 -9.56
C GLU A 173 -2.79 -27.18 -8.18
N PHE A 174 -3.26 -28.08 -7.31
CA PHE A 174 -3.61 -27.76 -5.93
C PHE A 174 -2.35 -27.53 -5.11
N MET A 175 -2.08 -26.27 -4.77
CA MET A 175 -0.91 -25.85 -4.01
C MET A 175 -1.30 -24.86 -2.90
N PRO A 176 -1.82 -25.33 -1.76
CA PRO A 176 -2.04 -24.47 -0.61
C PRO A 176 -0.69 -24.05 -0.01
N PHE A 177 -0.47 -22.74 0.11
CA PHE A 177 0.76 -22.22 0.72
C PHE A 177 0.48 -21.66 2.11
N THR A 178 1.46 -21.83 3.01
CA THR A 178 1.57 -20.97 4.17
C THR A 178 2.21 -19.64 3.74
N PRO A 179 1.74 -18.49 4.23
CA PRO A 179 2.52 -17.28 4.14
C PRO A 179 3.92 -17.54 4.71
N ARG A 180 4.96 -17.04 4.05
CA ARG A 180 6.30 -17.05 4.62
C ARG A 180 6.28 -16.33 5.95
N THR A 181 6.90 -16.92 6.93
CA THR A 181 7.25 -16.24 8.15
C THR A 181 8.39 -15.28 7.85
N ILE A 182 8.33 -14.10 8.41
CA ILE A 182 9.35 -13.05 8.20
C ILE A 182 10.73 -13.45 8.76
N GLU A 183 10.84 -14.49 9.57
CA GLU A 183 12.10 -15.05 10.10
C GLU A 183 13.15 -15.34 9.01
N GLU A 184 12.73 -15.62 7.79
CA GLU A 184 13.66 -15.93 6.69
C GLU A 184 14.31 -14.69 6.05
N GLU A 185 13.79 -13.48 6.27
CA GLU A 185 14.36 -12.23 5.74
C GLU A 185 15.24 -11.46 6.74
N GLY A 186 15.40 -11.96 7.94
CA GLY A 186 16.52 -11.64 8.80
C GLY A 186 16.50 -10.29 9.51
N GLY A 187 15.57 -10.07 10.39
CA GLY A 187 15.67 -8.94 11.28
C GLY A 187 15.23 -9.27 12.71
N ALA A 188 16.10 -9.08 13.69
CA ALA A 188 15.76 -9.09 15.12
C ALA A 188 14.65 -8.10 15.50
N ALA A 189 14.14 -7.34 14.52
CA ALA A 189 13.08 -6.35 14.62
C ALA A 189 11.67 -6.92 14.45
N GLN A 190 11.53 -8.11 13.88
CA GLN A 190 10.24 -8.65 13.47
C GLN A 190 9.57 -9.45 14.57
N GLN A 191 8.23 -9.47 14.54
CA GLN A 191 7.42 -10.23 15.49
C GLN A 191 7.29 -11.68 15.06
N PRO A 192 7.23 -12.63 16.01
CA PRO A 192 7.00 -14.04 15.71
C PRO A 192 5.57 -14.27 15.19
N ASP A 193 5.38 -15.41 14.51
CA ASP A 193 4.13 -15.80 13.85
C ASP A 193 2.91 -15.73 14.77
N GLU A 194 3.05 -16.13 16.02
CA GLU A 194 1.96 -16.09 16.99
C GLU A 194 1.47 -14.65 17.27
N THR A 195 2.35 -13.65 17.12
CA THR A 195 1.96 -12.24 17.23
C THR A 195 1.29 -11.74 15.95
N LEU A 196 1.69 -12.26 14.79
CA LEU A 196 1.12 -11.93 13.49
C LEU A 196 -0.23 -12.59 13.21
N ALA A 197 -0.53 -13.70 13.89
CA ALA A 197 -1.70 -14.54 13.61
C ALA A 197 -3.01 -13.74 13.60
N TRP A 198 -3.26 -12.89 14.60
CA TRP A 198 -4.47 -12.08 14.66
C TRP A 198 -4.61 -11.16 13.45
N PHE A 199 -3.51 -10.56 12.98
CA PHE A 199 -3.50 -9.66 11.83
C PHE A 199 -3.81 -10.42 10.55
N GLN A 200 -3.17 -11.58 10.36
CA GLN A 200 -3.42 -12.45 9.21
C GLN A 200 -4.87 -12.95 9.15
N ASP A 201 -5.51 -13.16 10.31
CA ASP A 201 -6.90 -13.60 10.41
C ASP A 201 -7.89 -12.46 10.27
N ALA A 202 -7.51 -11.24 10.59
CA ALA A 202 -8.38 -10.07 10.59
C ALA A 202 -8.91 -9.71 9.19
N LYS A 203 -8.06 -9.72 8.17
CA LYS A 203 -8.33 -9.39 6.76
C LYS A 203 -8.96 -8.02 6.50
N PHE A 204 -9.73 -7.44 7.40
CA PHE A 204 -10.46 -6.19 7.20
C PHE A 204 -10.35 -5.28 8.43
N GLY A 205 -9.88 -4.05 8.19
CA GLY A 205 -9.74 -3.00 9.20
C GLY A 205 -10.27 -1.66 8.72
N ILE A 206 -10.46 -0.72 9.64
CA ILE A 206 -10.81 0.66 9.35
C ILE A 206 -9.63 1.59 9.62
N PHE A 207 -9.32 2.43 8.66
CA PHE A 207 -8.43 3.57 8.81
C PHE A 207 -9.26 4.83 9.03
N ILE A 208 -8.82 5.71 9.90
CA ILE A 208 -9.53 6.94 10.19
C ILE A 208 -8.55 8.11 10.08
N HIS A 209 -8.66 8.86 8.99
CA HIS A 209 -7.94 10.12 8.84
C HIS A 209 -8.78 11.25 9.45
N TRP A 210 -8.43 11.63 10.67
CA TRP A 210 -9.13 12.67 11.40
C TRP A 210 -8.14 13.48 12.25
N GLY A 211 -8.27 14.79 12.18
CA GLY A 211 -7.39 15.74 12.86
C GLY A 211 -7.81 17.16 12.55
N VAL A 212 -6.99 18.12 12.93
CA VAL A 212 -7.31 19.55 12.75
C VAL A 212 -7.51 19.96 11.28
N TYR A 213 -6.92 19.25 10.34
CA TYR A 213 -7.17 19.42 8.91
C TYR A 213 -8.63 19.17 8.51
N SER A 214 -9.40 18.42 9.30
CA SER A 214 -10.84 18.21 9.03
C SER A 214 -11.67 19.50 9.17
N SER A 215 -11.10 20.56 9.72
CA SER A 215 -11.73 21.89 9.78
C SER A 215 -11.38 22.80 8.58
N MET A 216 -10.55 22.34 7.65
CA MET A 216 -10.07 23.12 6.51
C MET A 216 -10.87 22.76 5.24
N PRO A 217 -11.83 23.58 4.81
CA PRO A 217 -12.74 23.22 3.69
C PRO A 217 -12.06 23.17 2.32
N GLU A 218 -10.94 23.87 2.15
CA GLU A 218 -10.21 23.97 0.89
C GLU A 218 -9.26 22.81 0.59
N GLY A 219 -9.07 21.91 1.54
CA GLY A 219 -8.16 20.77 1.38
C GLY A 219 -8.56 19.57 2.21
N SER A 220 -7.65 18.62 2.30
CA SER A 220 -7.76 17.44 3.14
C SER A 220 -6.57 17.40 4.11
N GLU A 221 -6.09 16.23 4.48
CA GLU A 221 -4.93 16.03 5.36
C GLU A 221 -3.63 16.70 4.86
N TRP A 222 -3.56 17.03 3.56
CA TRP A 222 -2.43 17.73 2.94
C TRP A 222 -2.64 19.24 2.80
N VAL A 223 -3.71 19.79 3.34
CA VAL A 223 -4.10 21.21 3.12
C VAL A 223 -3.03 22.20 3.55
N MET A 224 -2.35 21.96 4.67
CA MET A 224 -1.26 22.84 5.13
C MET A 224 -0.19 23.00 4.06
N HIS A 225 0.19 21.89 3.43
CA HIS A 225 1.16 21.84 2.35
C HIS A 225 0.63 22.40 1.03
N GLN A 226 -0.58 21.97 0.63
CA GLN A 226 -1.16 22.33 -0.66
C GLN A 226 -1.47 23.83 -0.76
N GLN A 227 -1.85 24.45 0.36
CA GLN A 227 -2.18 25.87 0.46
C GLN A 227 -1.00 26.73 0.95
N ALA A 228 0.15 26.10 1.21
CA ALA A 228 1.33 26.81 1.71
C ALA A 228 1.06 27.61 2.99
N TYR A 229 0.24 27.08 3.90
CA TYR A 229 -0.06 27.81 5.14
C TYR A 229 1.19 27.92 6.03
N PRO A 230 1.57 29.17 6.42
CA PRO A 230 2.51 29.34 7.50
C PRO A 230 2.04 28.62 8.76
N PRO A 231 2.92 27.99 9.54
CA PRO A 231 2.54 27.17 10.69
C PRO A 231 1.56 27.83 11.65
N GLU A 232 1.82 29.09 12.05
CA GLU A 232 0.93 29.81 12.97
C GLU A 232 -0.42 30.19 12.36
N VAL A 233 -0.48 30.45 11.05
CA VAL A 233 -1.75 30.71 10.34
C VAL A 233 -2.58 29.43 10.33
N TYR A 234 -1.95 28.30 10.01
CA TYR A 234 -2.60 26.98 10.05
C TYR A 234 -3.14 26.66 11.44
N ARG A 235 -2.32 26.82 12.47
CA ARG A 235 -2.71 26.59 13.85
C ARG A 235 -3.88 27.47 14.29
N ASN A 236 -3.80 28.77 14.03
CA ASN A 236 -4.86 29.72 14.42
C ASN A 236 -6.21 29.38 13.76
N ARG A 237 -6.17 28.91 12.51
CA ARG A 237 -7.39 28.41 11.84
C ARG A 237 -7.88 27.11 12.44
N ALA A 238 -6.98 26.18 12.74
CA ALA A 238 -7.31 24.91 13.34
C ALA A 238 -7.93 25.05 14.74
N GLU A 239 -7.46 26.01 15.52
CA GLU A 239 -7.90 26.30 16.89
C GLU A 239 -8.97 27.40 16.98
N ASP A 240 -9.50 27.88 15.85
CA ASP A 240 -10.59 28.87 15.83
C ASP A 240 -11.85 28.30 16.53
N PRO A 241 -12.41 29.00 17.53
CA PRO A 241 -13.52 28.47 18.34
C PRO A 241 -14.84 28.29 17.56
N THR A 242 -14.96 28.95 16.40
CA THR A 242 -16.19 28.92 15.58
C THR A 242 -16.06 27.93 14.42
N ASN A 243 -14.95 27.99 13.70
CA ASN A 243 -14.76 27.26 12.45
C ASN A 243 -13.66 26.21 12.52
N GLY A 244 -12.89 26.17 13.60
CA GLY A 244 -11.78 25.25 13.79
C GLY A 244 -12.22 23.82 14.19
N PHE A 245 -11.26 23.06 14.59
CA PHE A 245 -11.41 21.66 15.03
C PHE A 245 -11.94 21.63 16.46
N THR A 246 -13.18 21.20 16.63
CA THR A 246 -13.88 21.22 17.93
C THR A 246 -14.01 19.86 18.59
N ALA A 247 -14.05 18.79 17.80
CA ALA A 247 -14.36 17.44 18.28
C ALA A 247 -15.62 17.37 19.17
N ALA A 248 -16.60 18.30 18.92
CA ALA A 248 -17.75 18.50 19.80
C ALA A 248 -18.68 17.27 19.86
N ASN A 249 -18.77 16.54 18.75
CA ASN A 249 -19.60 15.36 18.59
C ASN A 249 -18.78 14.07 18.48
N TYR A 250 -17.48 14.13 18.83
CA TYR A 250 -16.60 12.99 18.79
C TYR A 250 -17.07 11.89 19.76
N ASN A 251 -17.44 10.76 19.19
CA ASN A 251 -17.89 9.58 19.90
C ASN A 251 -17.19 8.33 19.34
N PRO A 252 -16.02 7.95 19.86
CA PRO A 252 -15.26 6.81 19.34
C PRO A 252 -15.97 5.47 19.59
N ALA A 253 -16.91 5.39 20.54
CA ALA A 253 -17.72 4.19 20.74
C ALA A 253 -18.70 3.96 19.57
N ASP A 254 -19.27 5.02 18.99
CA ASP A 254 -20.07 4.92 17.77
C ASP A 254 -19.23 4.50 16.56
N TRP A 255 -18.01 5.03 16.44
CA TRP A 255 -17.06 4.63 15.40
C TRP A 255 -16.71 3.14 15.50
N ALA A 256 -16.38 2.66 16.72
CA ALA A 256 -16.04 1.27 16.96
C ALA A 256 -17.23 0.32 16.71
N LYS A 257 -18.44 0.75 17.10
CA LYS A 257 -19.68 0.01 16.83
C LYS A 257 -19.93 -0.13 15.33
N LEU A 258 -19.76 0.95 14.57
CA LEU A 258 -19.92 0.93 13.11
C LEU A 258 -18.87 0.05 12.44
N ALA A 259 -17.60 0.16 12.84
CA ALA A 259 -16.51 -0.66 12.31
C ALA A 259 -16.78 -2.16 12.58
N LYS A 260 -17.17 -2.51 13.80
CA LYS A 260 -17.53 -3.89 14.16
C LYS A 260 -18.73 -4.40 13.36
N ALA A 261 -19.77 -3.59 13.19
CA ALA A 261 -20.94 -3.93 12.39
C ALA A 261 -20.61 -4.09 10.89
N ALA A 262 -19.63 -3.37 10.38
CA ALA A 262 -19.10 -3.55 9.04
C ALA A 262 -18.22 -4.80 8.87
N GLY A 263 -17.98 -5.57 9.93
CA GLY A 263 -17.16 -6.78 9.92
C GLY A 263 -15.66 -6.52 10.15
N MET A 264 -15.26 -5.30 10.48
CA MET A 264 -13.84 -4.96 10.71
C MET A 264 -13.33 -5.54 12.02
N LYS A 265 -12.04 -5.87 12.10
CA LYS A 265 -11.41 -6.50 13.27
C LYS A 265 -10.40 -5.61 13.98
N TYR A 266 -9.92 -4.57 13.33
CA TYR A 266 -9.01 -3.58 13.91
C TYR A 266 -9.32 -2.19 13.39
N MET A 267 -8.90 -1.18 14.16
CA MET A 267 -9.07 0.22 13.83
C MET A 267 -7.73 0.94 13.93
N VAL A 268 -7.44 1.84 12.98
CA VAL A 268 -6.23 2.65 12.94
C VAL A 268 -6.63 4.12 12.87
N LEU A 269 -6.26 4.92 13.87
CA LEU A 269 -6.54 6.36 13.91
C LEU A 269 -5.27 7.19 13.72
N THR A 270 -5.33 8.24 12.93
CA THR A 270 -4.26 9.24 12.86
C THR A 270 -4.10 9.96 14.20
N THR A 271 -3.06 9.60 14.96
CA THR A 271 -2.75 10.26 16.24
C THR A 271 -2.05 11.59 16.04
N ARG A 272 -1.29 11.71 14.96
CA ARG A 272 -0.60 12.89 14.46
C ARG A 272 -0.30 12.69 12.98
N HIS A 273 -0.70 13.64 12.15
CA HIS A 273 -0.37 13.67 10.72
C HIS A 273 0.83 14.57 10.42
N HIS A 274 1.18 14.78 9.16
CA HIS A 274 2.34 15.59 8.71
C HIS A 274 2.28 17.06 9.14
N ASP A 275 1.10 17.58 9.50
CA ASP A 275 0.93 18.92 10.07
C ASP A 275 1.56 19.07 11.48
N GLY A 276 1.91 17.96 12.10
CA GLY A 276 2.54 17.94 13.40
C GLY A 276 1.60 18.20 14.58
N TYR A 277 0.27 18.17 14.38
CA TYR A 277 -0.71 18.36 15.45
C TYR A 277 -1.10 17.02 16.08
N ALA A 278 -0.79 16.82 17.35
CA ALA A 278 -1.08 15.60 18.08
C ALA A 278 -2.48 15.62 18.71
N LEU A 279 -3.24 14.53 18.58
CA LEU A 279 -4.56 14.36 19.19
C LEU A 279 -4.48 13.88 20.65
N PHE A 280 -3.29 13.75 21.21
CA PHE A 280 -2.97 13.26 22.54
C PHE A 280 -2.06 14.21 23.31
N ASP A 281 -1.82 13.93 24.59
CA ASP A 281 -0.93 14.73 25.43
C ASP A 281 0.54 14.55 25.07
N SER A 282 1.26 15.66 24.92
CA SER A 282 2.71 15.70 24.80
C SER A 282 3.29 16.70 25.79
N ARG A 283 4.38 16.30 26.46
CA ARG A 283 5.11 17.14 27.41
C ARG A 283 6.13 18.04 26.74
N HIS A 284 6.37 17.83 25.45
CA HIS A 284 7.30 18.69 24.72
C HIS A 284 6.70 20.10 24.60
N GLU A 285 7.49 21.10 24.98
CA GLU A 285 7.01 22.49 25.08
C GLU A 285 6.47 23.05 23.76
N ASN A 286 7.09 22.66 22.64
CA ASN A 286 6.70 23.10 21.30
C ASN A 286 5.51 22.32 20.71
N SER A 287 5.03 21.25 21.35
CA SER A 287 3.95 20.44 20.78
C SER A 287 2.63 21.19 20.69
N TRP A 288 2.01 21.07 19.53
CA TRP A 288 0.61 21.41 19.32
C TRP A 288 -0.25 20.18 19.63
N THR A 289 -1.18 20.31 20.54
CA THR A 289 -1.97 19.14 20.98
C THR A 289 -3.44 19.48 21.22
N ALA A 290 -4.31 18.51 20.95
CA ALA A 290 -5.73 18.60 21.28
C ALA A 290 -5.93 18.79 22.80
N VAL A 291 -5.06 18.24 23.63
CA VAL A 291 -5.14 18.42 25.10
C VAL A 291 -4.91 19.87 25.49
N LYS A 292 -3.95 20.58 24.86
CA LYS A 292 -3.73 22.02 25.13
C LYS A 292 -4.92 22.86 24.65
N HIS A 293 -5.52 22.51 23.50
CA HIS A 293 -6.62 23.25 22.88
C HIS A 293 -7.99 22.88 23.47
N LEU A 294 -8.38 21.64 23.37
CA LEU A 294 -9.72 21.14 23.74
C LEU A 294 -9.86 20.66 25.18
N LYS A 295 -8.74 20.54 25.90
CA LYS A 295 -8.67 19.93 27.25
C LYS A 295 -9.13 18.47 27.26
N ARG A 296 -8.99 17.76 26.13
CA ARG A 296 -9.38 16.35 25.93
C ARG A 296 -8.22 15.58 25.33
N ASP A 297 -8.00 14.36 25.84
CA ASP A 297 -7.10 13.37 25.24
C ASP A 297 -7.94 12.44 24.34
N LEU A 298 -8.03 12.83 23.05
CA LEU A 298 -8.88 12.13 22.08
C LEU A 298 -8.38 10.71 21.80
N ILE A 299 -7.09 10.45 21.98
CA ILE A 299 -6.52 9.11 21.78
C ILE A 299 -6.83 8.20 22.97
N ARG A 300 -6.88 8.72 24.19
CA ARG A 300 -7.37 7.96 25.35
C ARG A 300 -8.80 7.48 25.12
N GLU A 301 -9.68 8.39 24.73
CA GLU A 301 -11.09 8.09 24.44
C GLU A 301 -11.22 7.03 23.33
N TYR A 302 -10.40 7.17 22.26
CA TYR A 302 -10.36 6.20 21.15
C TYR A 302 -9.94 4.81 21.61
N VAL A 303 -8.78 4.71 22.24
CA VAL A 303 -8.21 3.42 22.66
C VAL A 303 -9.15 2.67 23.61
N ASP A 304 -9.76 3.38 24.57
CA ASP A 304 -10.70 2.79 25.52
C ASP A 304 -11.96 2.26 24.81
N ALA A 305 -12.51 3.02 23.85
CA ALA A 305 -13.68 2.63 23.06
C ALA A 305 -13.40 1.41 22.16
N VAL A 306 -12.26 1.39 21.46
CA VAL A 306 -11.88 0.28 20.57
C VAL A 306 -11.72 -1.01 21.37
N ARG A 307 -11.05 -0.96 22.51
CA ARG A 307 -10.92 -2.12 23.42
C ARG A 307 -12.26 -2.61 23.95
N GLN A 308 -13.12 -1.68 24.38
CA GLN A 308 -14.46 -2.03 24.86
C GLN A 308 -15.29 -2.72 23.76
N ALA A 309 -15.11 -2.34 22.51
CA ALA A 309 -15.76 -3.00 21.39
C ALA A 309 -15.18 -4.39 21.07
N GLY A 310 -14.02 -4.76 21.64
CA GLY A 310 -13.30 -6.02 21.35
C GLY A 310 -12.62 -6.01 19.99
N LEU A 311 -12.17 -4.84 19.52
CA LEU A 311 -11.38 -4.66 18.30
C LEU A 311 -9.91 -4.44 18.68
N HIS A 312 -9.00 -4.79 17.77
CA HIS A 312 -7.58 -4.50 17.95
C HIS A 312 -7.29 -3.02 17.76
N VAL A 313 -6.46 -2.48 18.65
CA VAL A 313 -6.09 -1.06 18.64
C VAL A 313 -4.90 -0.83 17.72
N GLY A 314 -5.13 -0.11 16.65
CA GLY A 314 -4.11 0.42 15.77
C GLY A 314 -4.00 1.95 15.89
N LEU A 315 -2.79 2.45 15.74
CA LEU A 315 -2.48 3.86 15.70
C LEU A 315 -1.73 4.18 14.40
N TYR A 316 -1.92 5.37 13.89
CA TYR A 316 -1.09 5.94 12.85
C TYR A 316 -0.28 7.09 13.45
N TYR A 317 0.97 7.19 13.10
CA TYR A 317 1.83 8.29 13.49
C TYR A 317 2.76 8.69 12.34
N SER A 318 2.80 9.99 12.03
CA SER A 318 3.79 10.55 11.13
C SER A 318 4.84 11.33 11.91
N PRO A 319 6.10 10.94 11.89
CA PRO A 319 7.19 11.71 12.51
C PRO A 319 7.56 12.94 11.69
N MET A 320 7.23 13.00 10.40
CA MET A 320 7.39 14.19 9.59
C MET A 320 6.55 15.34 10.15
N SER A 321 7.04 16.57 10.06
CA SER A 321 6.29 17.75 10.49
C SER A 321 6.54 18.95 9.59
N TRP A 322 5.49 19.40 8.92
CA TRP A 322 5.55 20.59 8.07
C TRP A 322 5.69 21.90 8.83
N ARG A 323 5.44 21.88 10.12
CA ARG A 323 5.52 23.10 10.96
C ARG A 323 6.92 23.51 11.36
N TYR A 324 7.94 22.66 11.10
CA TYR A 324 9.33 22.98 11.38
C TYR A 324 10.04 23.46 10.13
N PRO A 325 10.30 24.80 9.99
CA PRO A 325 11.00 25.34 8.82
C PRO A 325 12.36 24.68 8.63
N GLY A 326 12.69 24.37 7.38
CA GLY A 326 13.96 23.77 6.99
C GLY A 326 13.99 22.26 6.96
N TYR A 327 13.10 21.61 7.69
CA TYR A 327 12.83 20.20 7.46
C TYR A 327 11.90 20.03 6.24
N TYR A 328 10.88 20.85 6.20
CA TYR A 328 9.97 21.00 5.09
C TYR A 328 9.53 22.47 5.05
N ASP A 329 10.14 23.23 4.16
CA ASP A 329 9.82 24.65 4.06
C ASP A 329 8.49 24.84 3.33
N VAL A 330 7.44 25.10 4.08
CA VAL A 330 6.13 25.49 3.54
C VAL A 330 6.00 27.01 3.30
N THR A 331 7.06 27.79 3.64
CA THR A 331 7.04 29.23 3.55
C THR A 331 7.99 29.75 2.49
N GLY A 332 7.49 30.51 1.51
CA GLY A 332 8.28 31.24 0.52
C GLY A 332 8.37 30.58 -0.87
N ASP A 333 9.19 31.17 -1.72
CA ASP A 333 9.38 30.77 -3.13
C ASP A 333 9.97 29.35 -3.29
N ASN A 334 10.41 28.73 -2.23
CA ASN A 334 10.96 27.38 -2.17
C ASN A 334 9.89 26.30 -1.99
N MET A 335 8.64 26.65 -1.82
CA MET A 335 7.50 25.73 -1.93
C MET A 335 7.28 25.23 -3.35
N LYS A 336 8.34 25.00 -4.05
CA LYS A 336 8.26 24.16 -5.24
C LYS A 336 7.88 22.78 -4.74
N PRO A 337 6.87 22.13 -5.35
CA PRO A 337 6.34 20.83 -4.92
C PRO A 337 7.38 19.71 -4.88
N ASN A 338 8.64 20.01 -4.97
CA ASN A 338 9.75 19.10 -5.14
C ASN A 338 10.89 19.31 -4.13
N VAL A 339 10.78 20.25 -3.22
CA VAL A 339 11.77 20.40 -2.14
C VAL A 339 11.30 19.58 -0.94
N TRP A 340 11.22 18.29 -1.14
CA TRP A 340 11.23 17.34 -0.06
C TRP A 340 12.67 17.28 0.42
N GLY A 341 12.94 17.81 1.58
CA GLY A 341 14.25 17.63 2.15
C GLY A 341 14.76 18.84 2.91
N TYR A 342 15.62 18.47 3.79
CA TYR A 342 16.38 19.30 4.66
C TYR A 342 17.40 20.09 3.84
N GLN A 343 17.35 21.41 3.97
CA GLN A 343 18.44 22.27 3.48
C GLN A 343 19.40 22.54 4.63
N SER A 344 20.65 22.15 4.46
CA SER A 344 21.68 22.30 5.48
C SER A 344 21.97 23.77 5.77
N SER A 345 21.42 24.27 6.87
CA SER A 345 21.78 25.55 7.48
C SER A 345 21.77 25.40 9.00
N PRO A 346 22.47 26.25 9.77
CA PRO A 346 22.44 26.17 11.25
C PRO A 346 21.01 26.25 11.82
N THR A 347 20.16 27.11 11.26
CA THR A 347 18.77 27.27 11.69
C THR A 347 17.96 26.03 11.40
N ASN A 348 18.11 25.46 10.20
CA ASN A 348 17.40 24.25 9.80
C ASN A 348 17.85 23.04 10.61
N LYS A 349 19.13 22.97 10.96
CA LYS A 349 19.65 21.95 11.87
C LYS A 349 18.99 22.01 13.23
N GLU A 350 18.85 23.19 13.80
CA GLU A 350 18.18 23.36 15.09
C GLU A 350 16.68 22.99 15.00
N ASN A 351 15.98 23.39 13.95
CA ASN A 351 14.59 23.01 13.74
C ASN A 351 14.41 21.49 13.60
N ALA A 352 15.31 20.82 12.88
CA ALA A 352 15.30 19.36 12.76
C ALA A 352 15.57 18.68 14.12
N ARG A 353 16.49 19.23 14.91
CA ARG A 353 16.76 18.75 16.28
C ARG A 353 15.50 18.86 17.16
N LEU A 354 14.84 20.01 17.15
CA LEU A 354 13.62 20.24 17.92
C LEU A 354 12.49 19.31 17.48
N MET A 355 12.35 19.11 16.17
CA MET A 355 11.36 18.17 15.62
C MET A 355 11.61 16.74 16.09
N LYS A 356 12.86 16.27 16.02
CA LYS A 356 13.23 14.92 16.47
C LYS A 356 12.99 14.75 17.96
N GLU A 357 13.30 15.75 18.76
CA GLU A 357 13.08 15.75 20.21
C GLU A 357 11.59 15.68 20.55
N GLU A 358 10.75 16.43 19.84
CA GLU A 358 9.30 16.36 19.97
C GLU A 358 8.76 14.98 19.58
N VAL A 359 9.20 14.44 18.44
CA VAL A 359 8.79 13.09 17.98
C VAL A 359 9.18 12.04 19.00
N TYR A 360 10.38 12.10 19.54
CA TYR A 360 10.85 11.15 20.55
C TYR A 360 9.99 11.18 21.82
N GLU A 361 9.68 12.36 22.32
CA GLU A 361 8.81 12.53 23.49
C GLU A 361 7.38 12.03 23.19
N GLN A 362 6.84 12.39 22.03
CA GLN A 362 5.50 11.98 21.63
C GLN A 362 5.38 10.46 21.47
N VAL A 363 6.35 9.80 20.85
CA VAL A 363 6.39 8.35 20.73
C VAL A 363 6.50 7.69 22.10
N THR A 364 7.33 8.24 23.00
CA THR A 364 7.40 7.78 24.40
C THR A 364 6.03 7.82 25.06
N ARG A 365 5.32 8.95 24.93
CA ARG A 365 3.98 9.12 25.51
C ARG A 365 2.95 8.19 24.89
N LEU A 366 2.96 8.08 23.57
CA LEU A 366 2.00 7.27 22.82
C LEU A 366 2.07 5.79 23.24
N PHE A 367 3.26 5.26 23.48
CA PHE A 367 3.41 3.86 23.84
C PHE A 367 3.48 3.56 25.35
N SER A 368 3.73 4.55 26.19
CA SER A 368 3.76 4.34 27.65
C SER A 368 2.43 4.60 28.34
N ASN A 369 1.50 5.37 27.74
CA ASN A 369 0.33 5.88 28.44
C ASN A 369 -0.97 5.12 28.18
N TYR A 370 -1.11 4.44 27.04
CA TYR A 370 -2.40 3.95 26.57
C TYR A 370 -2.61 2.44 26.75
N GLY A 371 -1.70 1.75 27.47
CA GLY A 371 -1.72 0.30 27.63
C GLY A 371 -1.31 -0.42 26.34
N PRO A 372 -1.67 -1.71 26.15
CA PRO A 372 -1.28 -2.47 24.98
C PRO A 372 -1.83 -1.86 23.69
N ILE A 373 -0.94 -1.70 22.69
CA ILE A 373 -1.27 -1.31 21.32
C ILE A 373 -0.83 -2.46 20.42
N GLU A 374 -1.69 -2.89 19.52
CA GLU A 374 -1.43 -4.07 18.70
C GLU A 374 -0.80 -3.71 17.33
N TYR A 375 -1.10 -2.53 16.77
CA TYR A 375 -0.60 -2.13 15.47
C TYR A 375 -0.20 -0.65 15.42
N LEU A 376 0.90 -0.35 14.76
CA LEU A 376 1.31 1.00 14.42
C LEU A 376 1.56 1.13 12.91
N PHE A 377 0.81 2.01 12.29
CA PHE A 377 1.03 2.47 10.94
C PHE A 377 1.95 3.70 10.95
N TRP A 378 3.22 3.50 10.68
CA TRP A 378 4.13 4.61 10.41
C TRP A 378 3.84 5.22 9.04
N ASP A 379 4.01 6.56 8.91
CA ASP A 379 3.88 7.24 7.63
C ASP A 379 4.89 8.36 7.48
N GLY A 380 5.05 8.86 6.24
CA GLY A 380 6.00 9.92 5.93
C GLY A 380 7.42 9.41 5.65
N GLY A 381 7.56 8.21 5.07
CA GLY A 381 8.81 7.51 4.77
C GLY A 381 9.78 8.22 3.82
N TRP A 382 9.53 9.49 3.51
CA TRP A 382 10.42 10.34 2.71
C TRP A 382 11.61 10.88 3.48
N LEU A 383 11.66 10.70 4.79
CA LEU A 383 12.77 11.13 5.63
C LEU A 383 14.10 10.53 5.20
N GLY A 384 14.11 9.25 4.77
CA GLY A 384 15.29 8.58 4.24
C GLY A 384 15.62 8.91 2.78
N GLN A 385 14.94 9.88 2.17
CA GLN A 385 15.15 10.28 0.77
C GLN A 385 15.77 11.69 0.64
N THR A 386 16.13 12.31 1.74
CA THR A 386 16.73 13.64 1.73
C THR A 386 18.21 13.60 1.38
N VAL A 387 18.71 14.73 0.88
CA VAL A 387 20.07 14.88 0.36
C VAL A 387 21.14 14.69 1.44
N ASP A 388 20.77 14.82 2.72
CA ASP A 388 21.69 14.71 3.84
C ASP A 388 21.38 13.44 4.68
N ARG A 389 21.79 12.29 4.15
CA ARG A 389 21.63 10.97 4.78
C ARG A 389 22.27 10.89 6.18
N ASP A 390 23.26 11.73 6.47
CA ASP A 390 23.94 11.74 7.78
C ASP A 390 23.04 12.21 8.92
N LEU A 391 21.94 12.90 8.63
CA LEU A 391 21.01 13.41 9.63
C LEU A 391 19.92 12.40 10.03
N GLU A 392 19.70 11.36 9.25
CA GLU A 392 18.53 10.49 9.36
C GLU A 392 18.85 9.12 9.94
N ASP A 393 19.98 8.56 9.57
CA ASP A 393 20.32 7.16 9.83
C ASP A 393 20.39 6.80 11.32
N ARG A 394 20.33 7.80 12.20
CA ARG A 394 20.64 7.59 13.62
C ARG A 394 19.48 7.88 14.56
N PHE A 395 18.53 8.68 14.14
CA PHE A 395 17.32 8.89 14.92
C PHE A 395 16.43 7.66 14.87
N TRP A 396 16.37 7.01 13.72
CA TRP A 396 15.57 5.83 13.48
C TRP A 396 16.24 4.55 13.94
N ASP A 397 17.53 4.53 14.05
CA ASP A 397 18.42 3.42 14.39
C ASP A 397 17.80 2.05 14.09
N THR A 398 18.07 1.54 12.87
CA THR A 398 17.63 0.23 12.41
C THR A 398 18.16 -0.92 13.29
N GLY A 399 19.18 -0.66 14.11
CA GLY A 399 19.63 -1.55 15.18
C GLY A 399 18.68 -1.64 16.36
N MET A 400 17.56 -0.95 16.34
CA MET A 400 16.49 -0.93 17.34
C MET A 400 16.80 -0.32 18.68
N PHE A 401 18.04 -0.21 19.09
CA PHE A 401 18.37 -0.10 20.49
C PHE A 401 19.11 1.18 20.88
N GLN A 402 19.76 1.87 19.95
CA GLN A 402 20.67 2.95 20.32
C GLN A 402 20.64 4.11 19.33
N ASN A 403 20.60 5.35 19.86
CA ASN A 403 20.98 6.54 19.13
C ASN A 403 22.51 6.60 19.08
N THR A 404 23.13 5.84 18.18
CA THR A 404 24.57 5.56 18.20
C THR A 404 25.46 6.71 17.73
N LYS A 405 24.90 7.75 17.15
CA LYS A 405 25.64 8.93 16.73
C LYS A 405 24.87 10.21 17.05
N ASN A 406 25.48 11.00 17.89
CA ASN A 406 24.92 12.14 18.59
C ASN A 406 25.07 13.45 17.82
N GLU A 407 24.83 13.51 16.52
CA GLU A 407 24.76 14.82 15.85
C GLU A 407 23.49 15.59 16.21
N TRP A 408 22.47 14.85 16.71
CA TRP A 408 21.20 15.40 17.15
C TRP A 408 20.82 14.82 18.51
N PRO A 409 21.49 15.23 19.58
CA PRO A 409 21.22 14.71 20.90
C PRO A 409 19.80 15.06 21.30
N ILE A 410 18.99 14.04 21.59
CA ILE A 410 17.73 14.22 22.31
C ILE A 410 18.07 14.73 23.69
N ALA A 411 17.41 15.80 24.15
CA ALA A 411 17.66 16.35 25.47
C ALA A 411 17.50 15.26 26.54
N LYS A 412 18.42 15.21 27.50
CA LYS A 412 18.47 14.16 28.54
C LYS A 412 17.12 13.97 29.27
N LYS A 413 16.35 15.04 29.44
CA LYS A 413 15.00 15.00 30.08
C LYS A 413 13.98 14.16 29.32
N TYR A 414 14.17 13.93 28.02
CA TYR A 414 13.27 13.10 27.18
C TYR A 414 13.83 11.72 26.90
N THR A 415 15.15 11.55 27.00
CA THR A 415 15.85 10.31 26.62
C THR A 415 15.43 9.16 27.53
N VAL A 416 15.10 8.02 26.93
CA VAL A 416 14.88 6.74 27.61
C VAL A 416 16.08 5.85 27.37
N ALA A 417 16.63 5.29 28.44
CA ALA A 417 17.77 4.39 28.35
C ALA A 417 17.33 2.92 28.30
N ASP A 418 18.05 2.14 27.52
CA ASP A 418 17.96 0.68 27.55
C ASP A 418 18.39 0.15 28.92
N ARG A 419 17.61 -0.75 29.50
CA ARG A 419 17.82 -1.25 30.87
C ARG A 419 19.09 -2.10 30.99
N ALA A 420 19.48 -2.78 29.93
CA ALA A 420 20.63 -3.70 29.96
C ALA A 420 21.95 -2.96 29.69
N THR A 421 21.93 -1.99 28.79
CA THR A 421 23.15 -1.32 28.32
C THR A 421 23.34 0.08 28.91
N GLY A 422 22.28 0.70 29.44
CA GLY A 422 22.28 2.10 29.89
C GLY A 422 22.38 3.13 28.76
N GLN A 423 22.37 2.69 27.50
CA GLN A 423 22.47 3.57 26.33
C GLN A 423 21.09 4.13 25.94
N PRO A 424 21.02 5.32 25.36
CA PRO A 424 19.78 5.89 24.86
C PRO A 424 19.16 4.99 23.79
N LEU A 425 17.85 4.73 23.90
CA LEU A 425 17.09 4.00 22.88
C LEU A 425 16.86 4.89 21.65
N GLY A 426 16.95 4.32 20.46
CA GLY A 426 16.41 4.89 19.23
C GLY A 426 14.88 4.72 19.17
N ILE A 427 14.23 5.30 18.15
CA ILE A 427 12.75 5.28 18.05
C ILE A 427 12.19 3.85 17.98
N MET A 428 12.85 2.94 17.26
CA MET A 428 12.38 1.55 17.19
C MET A 428 12.62 0.82 18.51
N GLY A 429 13.78 0.99 19.11
CA GLY A 429 14.08 0.44 20.44
C GLY A 429 13.12 0.97 21.50
N LEU A 430 12.79 2.26 21.46
CA LEU A 430 11.79 2.90 22.32
C LEU A 430 10.40 2.27 22.14
N THR A 431 10.00 2.05 20.90
CA THR A 431 8.72 1.43 20.53
C THR A 431 8.62 0.02 21.11
N ARG A 432 9.65 -0.82 20.89
CA ARG A 432 9.70 -2.20 21.40
C ARG A 432 9.87 -2.27 22.93
N HIS A 433 10.53 -1.28 23.54
CA HIS A 433 10.66 -1.21 24.99
C HIS A 433 9.31 -1.09 25.71
N TYR A 434 8.39 -0.26 25.17
CA TYR A 434 7.07 -0.07 25.76
C TYR A 434 6.03 -1.07 25.22
N GLN A 435 6.15 -1.48 23.97
CA GLN A 435 5.19 -2.32 23.27
C GLN A 435 5.91 -3.50 22.58
N PRO A 436 6.32 -4.52 23.35
CA PRO A 436 7.17 -5.60 22.82
C PRO A 436 6.47 -6.47 21.75
N ARG A 437 5.15 -6.47 21.70
CA ARG A 437 4.35 -7.25 20.73
C ARG A 437 3.68 -6.38 19.66
N LEU A 438 4.05 -5.11 19.56
CA LEU A 438 3.48 -4.18 18.57
C LEU A 438 3.87 -4.61 17.16
N LEU A 439 2.88 -4.73 16.26
CA LEU A 439 3.12 -4.87 14.83
C LEU A 439 3.38 -3.49 14.21
N VAL A 440 4.32 -3.42 13.27
CA VAL A 440 4.67 -2.18 12.55
C VAL A 440 4.80 -2.43 11.06
N ASN A 441 4.47 -1.45 10.24
CA ASN A 441 4.75 -1.51 8.80
C ASN A 441 6.22 -1.14 8.50
N GLU A 442 6.66 -1.37 7.24
CA GLU A 442 8.04 -1.13 6.79
C GLU A 442 8.31 0.31 6.37
N ARG A 443 7.34 1.22 6.50
CA ARG A 443 7.58 2.62 6.15
C ARG A 443 8.70 3.21 7.00
N PHE A 444 9.53 4.06 6.43
CA PHE A 444 10.80 4.63 6.93
C PHE A 444 12.06 3.80 6.68
N GLY A 445 12.02 2.81 5.81
CA GLY A 445 13.20 2.08 5.38
C GLY A 445 13.75 1.07 6.40
N TRP A 446 12.99 0.79 7.46
CA TRP A 446 13.28 -0.36 8.32
C TRP A 446 12.52 -1.62 7.87
N ILE A 447 12.91 -2.75 8.38
CA ILE A 447 12.22 -4.01 8.15
C ILE A 447 11.01 -4.05 9.08
N GLY A 448 9.79 -3.83 8.54
CA GLY A 448 8.53 -3.91 9.28
C GLY A 448 8.03 -5.35 9.40
N ASP A 449 7.01 -5.56 10.22
CA ASP A 449 6.28 -6.83 10.32
C ASP A 449 5.28 -6.98 9.17
N ILE A 450 4.86 -5.87 8.58
CA ILE A 450 3.77 -5.79 7.60
C ILE A 450 4.22 -4.94 6.42
N HIS A 451 4.04 -5.46 5.21
CA HIS A 451 4.22 -4.69 3.98
C HIS A 451 2.97 -3.83 3.71
N ALA A 452 3.12 -2.51 3.57
CA ALA A 452 2.02 -1.58 3.38
C ALA A 452 1.95 -1.07 1.93
N GLU A 453 0.93 -1.52 1.18
CA GLU A 453 0.59 -0.98 -0.14
C GLU A 453 -0.46 0.14 0.01
N GLU A 454 -0.36 1.19 -0.80
CA GLU A 454 -1.26 2.34 -0.73
C GLU A 454 -1.92 2.64 -2.08
N GLY A 455 -3.21 2.96 -2.02
CA GLY A 455 -3.96 3.48 -3.15
C GLY A 455 -4.11 2.51 -4.33
N GLY A 456 -4.39 3.06 -5.49
CA GLY A 456 -4.64 2.29 -6.70
C GLY A 456 -6.03 1.65 -6.75
N ALA A 457 -6.26 0.86 -7.81
CA ALA A 457 -7.48 0.06 -7.99
C ALA A 457 -7.30 -1.34 -7.38
N ALA A 458 -7.83 -2.35 -8.04
CA ALA A 458 -7.71 -3.75 -7.68
C ALA A 458 -6.25 -4.19 -7.47
N MET A 459 -6.06 -5.23 -6.68
CA MET A 459 -4.78 -5.90 -6.53
C MET A 459 -4.38 -6.58 -7.84
N ALA A 460 -3.09 -6.72 -8.07
CA ALA A 460 -2.55 -7.47 -9.19
C ALA A 460 -1.48 -8.47 -8.70
N GLY A 461 -1.19 -9.44 -9.55
CA GLY A 461 -0.17 -10.45 -9.27
C GLY A 461 -0.64 -11.60 -8.37
N PRO A 462 0.32 -12.39 -7.87
CA PRO A 462 0.04 -13.64 -7.15
C PRO A 462 -0.43 -13.41 -5.71
N VAL A 463 -0.76 -14.53 -5.04
CA VAL A 463 -0.95 -14.58 -3.59
C VAL A 463 0.32 -14.08 -2.88
N ARG A 464 0.14 -13.20 -1.90
CA ARG A 464 1.26 -12.68 -1.09
C ARG A 464 1.65 -13.69 -0.02
N LEU A 465 2.94 -13.96 0.09
CA LEU A 465 3.48 -14.85 1.12
C LEU A 465 3.85 -14.07 2.39
N GLN A 466 4.16 -12.78 2.27
CA GLN A 466 4.43 -11.88 3.38
C GLN A 466 3.14 -11.26 3.93
N PRO A 467 3.03 -10.99 5.23
CA PRO A 467 1.95 -10.20 5.78
C PRO A 467 1.88 -8.86 5.06
N THR A 468 0.78 -8.60 4.39
CA THR A 468 0.59 -7.42 3.56
C THR A 468 -0.74 -6.75 3.90
N GLU A 469 -0.72 -5.44 3.93
CA GLU A 469 -1.91 -4.60 4.07
C GLU A 469 -2.01 -3.65 2.88
N LYS A 470 -3.21 -3.47 2.37
CA LYS A 470 -3.52 -2.44 1.38
C LYS A 470 -4.47 -1.42 1.97
N CYS A 471 -3.99 -0.19 2.13
CA CYS A 471 -4.85 0.91 2.56
C CYS A 471 -5.41 1.67 1.34
N MET A 472 -6.72 1.92 1.38
CA MET A 472 -7.45 2.65 0.35
C MET A 472 -8.47 3.58 0.98
N SER A 473 -8.65 4.76 0.36
CA SER A 473 -9.66 5.70 0.84
C SER A 473 -11.05 5.37 0.30
N LEU A 474 -12.05 5.40 1.18
CA LEU A 474 -13.46 5.38 0.80
C LEU A 474 -13.84 6.66 0.04
N MET A 475 -13.17 7.78 0.32
CA MET A 475 -13.41 9.04 -0.41
C MET A 475 -12.62 9.08 -1.72
N LYS A 476 -13.22 9.60 -2.76
CA LYS A 476 -12.54 9.83 -4.04
C LYS A 476 -11.80 11.16 -4.01
N GLY A 477 -10.46 11.10 -3.90
CA GLY A 477 -9.59 12.29 -4.03
C GLY A 477 -8.94 12.80 -2.75
N GLY A 478 -8.78 11.97 -1.73
CA GLY A 478 -8.03 12.30 -0.49
C GLY A 478 -8.27 11.29 0.63
N TRP A 479 -7.56 11.47 1.73
CA TRP A 479 -7.69 10.63 2.92
C TRP A 479 -8.50 11.33 4.01
N GLY A 480 -8.32 12.64 4.20
CA GLY A 480 -9.02 13.45 5.17
C GLY A 480 -10.35 14.02 4.66
N TYR A 481 -11.13 14.55 5.57
CA TYR A 481 -12.45 15.11 5.29
C TYR A 481 -12.39 16.35 4.40
N ARG A 482 -13.30 16.39 3.44
CA ARG A 482 -13.75 17.62 2.73
C ARG A 482 -15.26 17.57 2.54
N PRO A 483 -15.94 18.69 2.57
CA PRO A 483 -17.38 18.73 2.32
C PRO A 483 -17.74 18.12 0.95
N ASN A 484 -18.82 17.36 0.91
CA ASN A 484 -19.40 16.78 -0.30
C ASN A 484 -18.48 15.86 -1.13
N MET A 485 -17.46 15.23 -0.49
CA MET A 485 -16.62 14.26 -1.19
C MET A 485 -17.44 13.07 -1.66
N PRO A 486 -17.34 12.68 -2.94
CA PRO A 486 -17.93 11.45 -3.42
C PRO A 486 -17.20 10.25 -2.81
N VAL A 487 -17.95 9.19 -2.54
CA VAL A 487 -17.43 7.94 -1.99
C VAL A 487 -17.32 6.85 -3.07
N VAL A 488 -16.48 5.87 -2.78
CA VAL A 488 -16.39 4.62 -3.55
C VAL A 488 -17.69 3.84 -3.32
N PRO A 489 -18.36 3.37 -4.38
CA PRO A 489 -19.59 2.58 -4.25
C PRO A 489 -19.38 1.28 -3.47
N PHE A 490 -20.41 0.82 -2.77
CA PHE A 490 -20.41 -0.45 -2.06
C PHE A 490 -19.86 -1.62 -2.88
N ASN A 491 -20.30 -1.76 -4.14
CA ASN A 491 -19.85 -2.85 -5.02
C ASN A 491 -18.33 -2.85 -5.23
N ASP A 492 -17.72 -1.69 -5.36
CA ASP A 492 -16.26 -1.58 -5.53
C ASP A 492 -15.53 -1.92 -4.22
N VAL A 493 -16.08 -1.53 -3.06
CA VAL A 493 -15.50 -1.86 -1.74
C VAL A 493 -15.45 -3.37 -1.53
N ILE A 494 -16.53 -4.11 -1.83
CA ILE A 494 -16.53 -5.58 -1.66
C ILE A 494 -15.66 -6.29 -2.70
N VAL A 495 -15.51 -5.73 -3.90
CA VAL A 495 -14.55 -6.23 -4.90
C VAL A 495 -13.13 -6.07 -4.36
N TYR A 496 -12.77 -4.90 -3.83
CA TYR A 496 -11.43 -4.66 -3.28
C TYR A 496 -11.14 -5.56 -2.06
N LEU A 497 -12.10 -5.71 -1.15
CA LEU A 497 -11.96 -6.61 0.00
C LEU A 497 -11.75 -8.06 -0.42
N SER A 498 -12.58 -8.56 -1.35
CA SER A 498 -12.45 -9.92 -1.90
C SER A 498 -11.12 -10.11 -2.63
N ASP A 499 -10.73 -9.13 -3.46
CA ASP A 499 -9.51 -9.17 -4.24
C ASP A 499 -8.24 -9.14 -3.37
N CYS A 500 -8.25 -8.38 -2.28
CA CYS A 500 -7.23 -8.43 -1.23
C CYS A 500 -7.21 -9.81 -0.55
N THR A 501 -8.37 -10.32 -0.13
CA THR A 501 -8.49 -11.60 0.60
C THR A 501 -7.91 -12.77 -0.19
N VAL A 502 -8.27 -12.91 -1.48
CA VAL A 502 -7.77 -14.01 -2.32
C VAL A 502 -6.26 -13.94 -2.59
N ARG A 503 -5.63 -12.79 -2.34
CA ARG A 503 -4.18 -12.58 -2.43
C ARG A 503 -3.48 -12.58 -1.08
N ASN A 504 -4.19 -12.96 -0.02
CA ASN A 504 -3.68 -12.98 1.36
C ASN A 504 -3.24 -11.61 1.87
N VAL A 505 -3.97 -10.55 1.49
CA VAL A 505 -3.74 -9.15 1.86
C VAL A 505 -4.86 -8.67 2.77
N ASN A 506 -4.51 -7.93 3.81
CA ASN A 506 -5.50 -7.22 4.62
C ASN A 506 -5.96 -5.94 3.89
N TYR A 507 -7.24 -5.65 3.96
CA TYR A 507 -7.82 -4.41 3.44
C TYR A 507 -8.07 -3.42 4.57
N LEU A 508 -7.39 -2.27 4.54
CA LEU A 508 -7.55 -1.18 5.50
C LEU A 508 -8.30 -0.03 4.81
N LEU A 509 -9.62 0.04 5.05
CA LEU A 509 -10.50 1.01 4.40
C LEU A 509 -10.59 2.30 5.20
N ASN A 510 -10.16 3.41 4.59
CA ASN A 510 -10.15 4.71 5.25
C ASN A 510 -11.47 5.45 5.16
N ILE A 511 -11.88 6.03 6.27
CA ILE A 511 -12.94 7.02 6.40
C ILE A 511 -12.39 8.35 6.92
N ALA A 512 -13.16 9.41 6.78
CA ALA A 512 -12.79 10.74 7.26
C ALA A 512 -13.98 11.44 7.95
N PRO A 513 -14.02 11.41 9.27
CA PRO A 513 -14.95 12.22 10.05
C PRO A 513 -14.71 13.72 9.86
N ASP A 514 -15.76 14.52 10.03
CA ASP A 514 -15.68 15.96 9.99
C ASP A 514 -14.97 16.56 11.23
N ARG A 515 -14.86 17.88 11.29
CA ARG A 515 -14.19 18.61 12.38
C ARG A 515 -14.81 18.37 13.76
N GLU A 516 -16.05 17.96 13.82
CA GLU A 516 -16.76 17.65 15.06
C GLU A 516 -16.66 16.19 15.46
N GLY A 517 -16.14 15.30 14.59
CA GLY A 517 -16.02 13.88 14.81
C GLY A 517 -17.20 13.07 14.26
N ILE A 518 -18.06 13.68 13.43
CA ILE A 518 -19.20 12.99 12.82
C ILE A 518 -18.73 12.28 11.54
N ILE A 519 -19.02 10.98 11.44
CA ILE A 519 -18.83 10.23 10.18
C ILE A 519 -19.93 10.67 9.19
N PRO A 520 -19.58 11.21 8.01
CA PRO A 520 -20.54 11.60 7.00
C PRO A 520 -21.52 10.49 6.60
N ALA A 521 -22.77 10.85 6.38
CA ALA A 521 -23.85 9.89 6.12
C ALA A 521 -23.57 8.95 4.94
N ASN A 522 -22.98 9.46 3.85
CA ASN A 522 -22.63 8.67 2.69
C ASN A 522 -21.52 7.63 2.97
N GLN A 523 -20.58 7.94 3.87
CA GLN A 523 -19.54 6.98 4.30
C GLN A 523 -20.17 5.91 5.21
N ARG A 524 -21.00 6.31 6.16
CA ARG A 524 -21.73 5.42 7.06
C ARG A 524 -22.59 4.43 6.28
N GLU A 525 -23.36 4.90 5.31
CA GLU A 525 -24.23 4.06 4.49
C GLU A 525 -23.47 2.95 3.76
N VAL A 526 -22.31 3.25 3.17
CA VAL A 526 -21.48 2.23 2.51
C VAL A 526 -20.99 1.20 3.52
N LEU A 527 -20.52 1.61 4.70
CA LEU A 527 -20.07 0.68 5.75
C LEU A 527 -21.20 -0.22 6.24
N GLU A 528 -22.40 0.30 6.40
CA GLU A 528 -23.57 -0.49 6.78
C GLU A 528 -23.96 -1.51 5.70
N GLN A 529 -23.82 -1.14 4.41
CA GLN A 529 -24.03 -2.07 3.29
C GLN A 529 -22.97 -3.18 3.32
N VAL A 530 -21.70 -2.84 3.54
CA VAL A 530 -20.61 -3.81 3.70
C VAL A 530 -20.91 -4.76 4.86
N GLY A 531 -21.39 -4.25 6.00
CA GLY A 531 -21.76 -5.09 7.16
C GLY A 531 -22.82 -6.12 6.81
N ARG A 532 -23.90 -5.72 6.15
CA ARG A 532 -24.97 -6.66 5.71
C ARG A 532 -24.44 -7.75 4.76
N TRP A 533 -23.48 -7.42 3.91
CA TRP A 533 -22.82 -8.39 3.05
C TRP A 533 -21.88 -9.31 3.84
N MET A 534 -21.09 -8.77 4.76
CA MET A 534 -20.17 -9.52 5.63
C MET A 534 -20.91 -10.51 6.55
N ASP A 535 -22.13 -10.19 7.01
CA ASP A 535 -22.98 -11.11 7.79
C ASP A 535 -23.29 -12.41 7.03
N LYS A 536 -23.23 -12.39 5.70
CA LYS A 536 -23.48 -13.56 4.83
C LYS A 536 -22.22 -14.29 4.40
N VAL A 537 -21.14 -13.57 4.19
CA VAL A 537 -19.94 -14.12 3.54
C VAL A 537 -18.66 -13.99 4.35
N GLY A 538 -18.75 -13.50 5.58
CA GLY A 538 -17.58 -13.25 6.43
C GLY A 538 -16.68 -14.47 6.67
N ASP A 539 -17.23 -15.68 6.57
CA ASP A 539 -16.46 -16.94 6.64
C ASP A 539 -15.45 -17.09 5.50
N ALA A 540 -15.73 -16.50 4.33
CA ALA A 540 -14.82 -16.49 3.20
C ALA A 540 -13.71 -15.42 3.34
N ILE A 541 -13.83 -14.53 4.30
CA ILE A 541 -12.93 -13.40 4.54
C ILE A 541 -12.04 -13.67 5.75
N HIS A 542 -12.64 -13.72 6.95
CA HIS A 542 -11.91 -13.81 8.21
C HIS A 542 -11.30 -15.20 8.46
N GLY A 543 -10.10 -15.23 9.02
CA GLY A 543 -9.39 -16.48 9.34
C GLY A 543 -8.93 -17.27 8.13
N THR A 544 -9.09 -16.73 6.92
CA THR A 544 -8.69 -17.41 5.68
C THR A 544 -7.27 -17.08 5.26
N ARG A 545 -6.74 -17.91 4.33
CA ARG A 545 -5.51 -17.64 3.57
C ARG A 545 -5.83 -17.61 2.09
N GLY A 546 -5.10 -16.82 1.31
CA GLY A 546 -5.22 -16.79 -0.15
C GLY A 546 -4.76 -18.12 -0.77
N GLY A 547 -5.33 -18.51 -1.87
CA GLY A 547 -5.07 -19.79 -2.52
C GLY A 547 -6.22 -20.82 -2.32
N PRO A 548 -6.02 -22.09 -2.68
CA PRO A 548 -4.78 -22.80 -3.03
C PRO A 548 -4.27 -22.60 -4.47
N TRP A 549 -4.92 -21.77 -5.26
CA TRP A 549 -4.52 -21.45 -6.63
C TRP A 549 -4.32 -19.95 -6.78
N GLN A 550 -3.50 -19.58 -7.75
CA GLN A 550 -3.25 -18.17 -8.05
C GLN A 550 -4.51 -17.51 -8.63
N PRO A 551 -4.83 -16.28 -8.20
CA PRO A 551 -5.99 -15.56 -8.70
C PRO A 551 -5.84 -15.17 -10.17
N GLN A 552 -6.96 -15.09 -10.88
CA GLN A 552 -7.06 -14.53 -12.22
C GLN A 552 -7.60 -13.11 -12.13
N PHE A 553 -6.81 -12.15 -12.54
CA PHE A 553 -7.09 -10.72 -12.36
C PHE A 553 -8.46 -10.32 -12.94
N GLY A 554 -9.32 -9.78 -12.07
CA GLY A 554 -10.65 -9.31 -12.43
C GLY A 554 -11.66 -10.41 -12.78
N GLU A 555 -11.26 -11.68 -12.79
CA GLU A 555 -12.13 -12.81 -13.08
C GLU A 555 -12.51 -13.59 -11.81
N TYR A 556 -11.53 -14.15 -11.10
CA TYR A 556 -11.77 -14.91 -9.87
C TYR A 556 -10.48 -15.10 -9.06
N GLY A 557 -10.66 -15.46 -7.80
CA GLY A 557 -9.60 -15.91 -6.92
C GLY A 557 -10.17 -16.80 -5.82
N PHE A 558 -9.30 -17.28 -4.94
CA PHE A 558 -9.68 -18.23 -3.90
C PHE A 558 -9.11 -17.82 -2.56
N SER A 559 -9.91 -18.05 -1.52
CA SER A 559 -9.41 -18.12 -0.14
C SER A 559 -9.77 -19.48 0.45
N HIS A 560 -9.09 -19.89 1.51
CA HIS A 560 -9.37 -21.18 2.16
C HIS A 560 -9.17 -21.13 3.66
N ARG A 561 -9.91 -21.97 4.38
CA ARG A 561 -9.76 -22.22 5.82
C ARG A 561 -10.23 -23.64 6.13
N ASP A 562 -9.45 -24.37 6.91
CA ASP A 562 -9.73 -25.75 7.30
C ASP A 562 -9.97 -26.66 6.06
N ASN A 563 -11.17 -27.19 5.89
CA ASN A 563 -11.57 -27.98 4.73
C ASN A 563 -12.43 -27.21 3.72
N ASN A 564 -12.55 -25.89 3.84
CA ASN A 564 -13.34 -25.06 2.94
C ASN A 564 -12.45 -24.22 2.02
N ILE A 565 -12.81 -24.22 0.74
CA ILE A 565 -12.29 -23.32 -0.28
C ILE A 565 -13.42 -22.38 -0.67
N TYR A 566 -13.14 -21.10 -0.72
CA TYR A 566 -14.09 -20.07 -1.15
C TYR A 566 -13.65 -19.50 -2.49
N ALA A 567 -14.46 -19.71 -3.53
CA ALA A 567 -14.24 -19.12 -4.85
C ALA A 567 -14.91 -17.74 -4.90
N HIS A 568 -14.11 -16.69 -5.00
CA HIS A 568 -14.57 -15.32 -5.19
C HIS A 568 -14.59 -15.02 -6.68
N ILE A 569 -15.79 -14.90 -7.27
CA ILE A 569 -16.00 -14.76 -8.71
C ILE A 569 -16.43 -13.33 -8.99
N PHE A 570 -15.60 -12.58 -9.70
CA PHE A 570 -15.81 -11.15 -9.98
C PHE A 570 -16.68 -10.95 -11.25
N ALA A 571 -17.17 -9.73 -11.42
CA ALA A 571 -18.02 -9.36 -12.55
C ALA A 571 -17.37 -9.61 -13.93
N GLY A 572 -16.04 -9.60 -14.01
CA GLY A 572 -15.28 -9.83 -15.24
C GLY A 572 -15.04 -11.30 -15.60
N TYR A 573 -15.60 -12.26 -14.86
CA TYR A 573 -15.45 -13.69 -15.19
C TYR A 573 -16.02 -14.01 -16.57
N ARG A 574 -15.19 -14.60 -17.45
CA ARG A 574 -15.47 -14.78 -18.87
C ARG A 574 -16.68 -15.67 -19.18
N ASP A 575 -16.90 -16.73 -18.41
CA ASP A 575 -17.98 -17.69 -18.62
C ASP A 575 -19.25 -17.40 -17.80
N ARG A 576 -19.35 -16.22 -17.22
CA ARG A 576 -20.44 -15.80 -16.34
C ARG A 576 -21.84 -15.96 -17.00
N ALA A 577 -21.94 -15.66 -18.29
CA ALA A 577 -23.21 -15.76 -19.04
C ALA A 577 -23.76 -17.19 -19.14
N THR A 578 -22.93 -18.21 -18.93
CA THR A 578 -23.31 -19.62 -18.98
C THR A 578 -23.95 -20.12 -17.68
N GLY A 579 -23.93 -19.34 -16.60
CA GLY A 579 -24.36 -19.80 -15.27
C GLY A 579 -23.45 -20.89 -14.69
N THR A 580 -22.21 -21.02 -15.18
CA THR A 580 -21.26 -22.05 -14.74
C THR A 580 -20.00 -21.42 -14.14
N PHE A 581 -19.31 -22.18 -13.28
CA PHE A 581 -17.98 -21.88 -12.83
C PHE A 581 -17.12 -23.13 -12.88
N ARG A 582 -15.90 -22.99 -13.37
CA ARG A 582 -14.91 -24.08 -13.40
C ARG A 582 -13.75 -23.74 -12.49
N THR A 583 -13.44 -24.65 -11.54
CA THR A 583 -12.30 -24.50 -10.65
C THR A 583 -10.99 -24.88 -11.36
N GLN A 584 -9.88 -24.71 -10.65
CA GLN A 584 -8.61 -25.34 -10.96
C GLN A 584 -8.59 -26.80 -10.47
N SER A 585 -7.49 -27.55 -10.72
CA SER A 585 -7.38 -28.96 -10.30
C SER A 585 -7.38 -29.09 -8.77
N ILE A 586 -8.26 -29.94 -8.24
CA ILE A 586 -8.27 -30.29 -6.80
C ILE A 586 -7.30 -31.41 -6.44
N GLY A 587 -6.52 -31.93 -7.42
CA GLY A 587 -5.57 -33.01 -7.21
C GLY A 587 -6.25 -34.29 -6.72
N THR A 588 -5.80 -34.80 -5.59
CA THR A 588 -6.34 -36.01 -4.93
C THR A 588 -7.46 -35.72 -3.93
N ASN A 589 -7.78 -34.46 -3.67
CA ASN A 589 -8.84 -34.08 -2.73
C ASN A 589 -10.22 -34.51 -3.26
N SER A 590 -11.15 -34.72 -2.34
CA SER A 590 -12.52 -35.05 -2.68
C SER A 590 -13.50 -34.01 -2.11
N VAL A 591 -14.52 -33.68 -2.91
CA VAL A 591 -15.53 -32.67 -2.56
C VAL A 591 -16.69 -33.33 -1.82
N LYS A 592 -17.07 -32.73 -0.70
CA LYS A 592 -18.24 -33.11 0.08
C LYS A 592 -19.49 -32.37 -0.39
N SER A 593 -19.41 -31.06 -0.56
CA SER A 593 -20.53 -30.22 -0.94
C SER A 593 -20.07 -28.89 -1.56
N ILE A 594 -20.95 -28.30 -2.36
CA ILE A 594 -20.77 -26.94 -2.91
C ILE A 594 -22.07 -26.17 -2.73
N LYS A 595 -21.97 -24.92 -2.28
CA LYS A 595 -23.10 -24.00 -2.16
C LYS A 595 -22.72 -22.57 -2.55
N ASP A 596 -23.70 -21.79 -2.94
CA ASP A 596 -23.59 -20.34 -2.94
C ASP A 596 -23.55 -19.86 -1.49
N LEU A 597 -22.47 -19.17 -1.09
CA LEU A 597 -22.27 -18.80 0.32
C LEU A 597 -23.27 -17.76 0.80
N TYR A 598 -23.63 -16.80 -0.05
CA TYR A 598 -24.53 -15.72 0.31
C TYR A 598 -25.97 -16.18 0.53
N THR A 599 -26.46 -17.07 -0.32
CA THR A 599 -27.84 -17.59 -0.27
C THR A 599 -27.98 -18.88 0.53
N GLY A 600 -26.88 -19.62 0.73
CA GLY A 600 -26.86 -20.97 1.29
C GLY A 600 -27.38 -22.05 0.32
N LYS A 601 -27.71 -21.71 -0.94
CA LYS A 601 -28.25 -22.64 -1.92
C LYS A 601 -27.21 -23.68 -2.35
N PRO A 602 -27.50 -25.00 -2.22
CA PRO A 602 -26.66 -26.04 -2.79
C PRO A 602 -26.59 -25.93 -4.32
N LEU A 603 -25.41 -26.21 -4.89
CA LEU A 603 -25.15 -26.16 -6.32
C LEU A 603 -24.79 -27.53 -6.86
N ALA A 604 -25.25 -27.81 -8.10
CA ALA A 604 -24.87 -29.01 -8.82
C ALA A 604 -23.43 -28.90 -9.34
N TRP A 605 -22.67 -29.98 -9.21
CA TRP A 605 -21.29 -30.03 -9.67
C TRP A 605 -20.88 -31.39 -10.23
N LYS A 606 -19.81 -31.40 -11.01
CA LYS A 606 -19.19 -32.60 -11.58
C LYS A 606 -17.67 -32.48 -11.52
N LEU A 607 -16.99 -33.55 -11.06
CA LEU A 607 -15.55 -33.70 -11.19
C LEU A 607 -15.23 -34.09 -12.65
N ASN A 608 -14.27 -33.36 -13.24
CA ASN A 608 -13.80 -33.62 -14.61
C ASN A 608 -12.56 -34.55 -14.59
N ASP A 609 -12.16 -35.07 -15.75
CA ASP A 609 -11.02 -35.97 -15.89
C ASP A 609 -9.69 -35.29 -15.50
N ASP A 610 -9.55 -33.98 -15.75
CA ASP A 610 -8.42 -33.14 -15.37
C ASP A 610 -8.45 -32.68 -13.90
N LYS A 611 -9.30 -33.29 -13.09
CA LYS A 611 -9.47 -32.97 -11.66
C LYS A 611 -10.01 -31.56 -11.37
N THR A 612 -10.46 -30.81 -12.36
CA THR A 612 -11.23 -29.58 -12.14
C THR A 612 -12.68 -29.92 -11.78
N ILE A 613 -13.39 -28.96 -11.18
CA ILE A 613 -14.82 -29.10 -10.87
C ILE A 613 -15.61 -28.14 -11.75
N SER A 614 -16.59 -28.67 -12.48
CA SER A 614 -17.59 -27.85 -13.16
C SER A 614 -18.80 -27.67 -12.24
N ILE A 615 -19.09 -26.43 -11.85
CA ILE A 615 -20.23 -26.05 -11.00
C ILE A 615 -21.28 -25.40 -11.90
N ARG A 616 -22.55 -25.75 -11.71
CA ARG A 616 -23.69 -25.30 -12.54
C ARG A 616 -24.71 -24.55 -11.70
N ASP A 617 -25.62 -23.87 -12.39
CA ASP A 617 -26.73 -23.13 -11.79
C ASP A 617 -26.30 -22.02 -10.83
N VAL A 618 -25.13 -21.42 -11.10
CA VAL A 618 -24.62 -20.27 -10.37
C VAL A 618 -25.41 -19.02 -10.76
N ASP A 619 -26.09 -18.43 -9.79
CA ASP A 619 -26.86 -17.20 -9.99
C ASP A 619 -26.00 -15.96 -9.72
N TYR A 620 -25.38 -15.45 -10.75
CA TYR A 620 -24.54 -14.26 -10.68
C TYR A 620 -25.31 -12.93 -10.51
N THR A 621 -26.65 -12.96 -10.47
CA THR A 621 -27.46 -11.75 -10.33
C THR A 621 -27.68 -11.35 -8.88
N VAL A 622 -27.54 -12.27 -7.94
CA VAL A 622 -27.74 -12.03 -6.49
C VAL A 622 -26.67 -11.08 -5.95
N ASN A 623 -25.40 -11.33 -6.28
CA ASN A 623 -24.28 -10.46 -5.97
C ASN A 623 -23.44 -10.21 -7.23
N PRO A 624 -23.85 -9.26 -8.07
CA PRO A 624 -23.25 -9.13 -9.40
C PRO A 624 -21.79 -8.65 -9.36
N ALA A 625 -21.36 -7.98 -8.29
CA ALA A 625 -19.98 -7.53 -8.15
C ALA A 625 -19.02 -8.67 -7.75
N VAL A 626 -19.42 -9.48 -6.75
CA VAL A 626 -18.66 -10.64 -6.27
C VAL A 626 -19.61 -11.74 -5.85
N THR A 627 -19.62 -12.87 -6.57
CA THR A 627 -20.30 -14.09 -6.16
C THR A 627 -19.32 -15.00 -5.44
N ILE A 628 -19.68 -15.52 -4.27
CA ILE A 628 -18.80 -16.39 -3.49
C ILE A 628 -19.41 -17.78 -3.36
N LEU A 629 -18.67 -18.81 -3.81
CA LEU A 629 -19.04 -20.20 -3.66
C LEU A 629 -18.19 -20.86 -2.58
N GLU A 630 -18.80 -21.60 -1.68
CA GLU A 630 -18.12 -22.46 -0.71
C GLU A 630 -18.03 -23.88 -1.25
N ILE A 631 -16.80 -24.39 -1.32
CA ILE A 631 -16.46 -25.75 -1.71
C ILE A 631 -15.91 -26.45 -0.47
N THR A 632 -16.68 -27.37 0.12
CA THR A 632 -16.27 -28.14 1.29
C THR A 632 -15.62 -29.44 0.84
N LEU A 633 -14.41 -29.69 1.28
CA LEU A 633 -13.70 -30.95 1.07
C LEU A 633 -14.03 -31.97 2.18
N ASN A 634 -13.75 -33.25 1.94
CA ASN A 634 -13.92 -34.28 2.96
C ASN A 634 -12.83 -34.22 4.04
N GLU A 635 -11.64 -33.72 3.71
CA GLU A 635 -10.48 -33.63 4.57
C GLU A 635 -9.98 -32.19 4.66
N ASN A 636 -9.29 -31.87 5.75
CA ASN A 636 -8.67 -30.55 5.91
C ASN A 636 -7.56 -30.34 4.89
N ILE A 637 -7.41 -29.09 4.47
CA ILE A 637 -6.36 -28.67 3.55
C ILE A 637 -5.04 -28.68 4.30
N GLU A 638 -4.12 -29.55 3.87
CA GLU A 638 -2.77 -29.57 4.39
C GLU A 638 -1.95 -28.44 3.76
N LEU A 639 -1.52 -27.48 4.59
CA LEU A 639 -0.66 -26.39 4.16
C LEU A 639 0.77 -26.90 3.96
N ARG A 640 1.35 -26.63 2.79
CA ARG A 640 2.78 -26.90 2.55
C ARG A 640 3.59 -25.65 2.87
N LYS A 641 4.65 -25.80 3.66
CA LYS A 641 5.69 -24.77 3.76
C LYS A 641 6.44 -24.74 2.41
N LEU A 642 6.47 -23.58 1.78
CA LEU A 642 7.28 -23.35 0.57
C LEU A 642 8.71 -23.05 0.95
#